data_ca5495bd118d4c0cdf401ffa5c8fc327
#
_entry.id   ca5495bd118d4c0cdf401ffa5c8fc327
#
_cell.length_a   1.000
_cell.length_b   1.000
_cell.length_c   1.000
_cell.angle_alpha   90.00
_cell.angle_beta   90.00
_cell.angle_gamma   90.00
#
_symmetry.space_group_name_H-M   'P 1'
#
loop_
_entity.id
_entity.type
_entity.pdbx_description
1 polymer ?
#
loop_
_entity_poly.entity_id
_entity_poly.type
_entity_poly.pdbx_seq_one_letter_code
_entity_poly.pdbx_strand_id
1 'polypeptide(L)'
;MKKLLIVIALLAGAHHVLAGGEHSGQVMFGGLPVPGATITASAGDKKLVTATDEDGMFKLPDATAGVWTLKVEMLGFESLTRDVTVTVDPQPSAWTLILRPFDDITRGIPRPAPSPQPSALSPSSAKSAAAAQGRGGFQRAGVTATPPPAGRGPVRPLPDEPPPAEAAQGAADGFLINGSVNNGAASPFAQAAAFGNNRRGRGSLFNYQLVVVEGNSAFDARPFDFAGQPVAKSDYNDLHMAGTFGGPLRFTHFMPSNGPNVFLAFQHADDHNATTQPGVMPTALERAGDFSQSRNALGQAIQIIDPSTGKPFAGDAIPSTRISPQASALLGLYPQPNIAGSGYNFQAPLTTFVRQDQFSSRVTQAIDSRNQLIGLLAYQRSTTQQTTLFGFNDTSAVSGIDTSVTWTHRVNQFFTIRPRAQYTEQTTDATPYFANRTNVSGLAGISGNSQDPANWGPPSLTFSTITGLSDAVPNFNRNRTYGGGAESYLSRGRHNFTFGGDLRRVAVDIESQQNPRGSFAFTGAVTGSDVADFLLGVPSTSSIAFGNADKYLRAYSSDLYITDDWRFSPTLTMQIGARWEYETPMTESLGRLANLALTPGFTSASPVLGDGLIQPDRTGLQPRVGLAWRPVPGSSLVIRAGYGVYRNQNVYQPITLLLAQQAPFSKAFTIANTAATPLSLANGFTAPAAAASNTFAVDPNLRVGEAQNWQALIQRDLPGSLTITGTYLGTRGTDLLQEFLPNTYPAGAVNPCPSCPSGFIYLASNGDSSRHAGQLQVRRRLRNGLMASVQYTLAKATDNATAFAGVSLSGASVAQDWRNLDAERAPSNFDQRHQINATFQYTTGMGVGGGALIDGLKGKLIKGWTVTGNLVAGSGLPFTPVYLSAVPGTGVTGSLRPSLTGATVAASSGYYLNPAAYTAPASGQWGDAGRNSVTGPTQFTLNAGLARTFQFTERVSLDWRIDATNVINRETYTGVNAILGGPQFGLPSQANTPRKVQSTMRLRF
;
A
#
# COMPACT_ATOMS: atom_id res chain seq x y z
N MET A 1 24.15 -19.01 13.44
CA MET A 1 25.41 -18.79 12.73
C MET A 1 26.14 -20.07 12.32
N LYS A 2 26.37 -21.11 13.16
CA LYS A 2 27.07 -22.35 12.73
C LYS A 2 26.34 -23.17 11.64
N LYS A 3 25.00 -23.14 11.54
CA LYS A 3 24.22 -23.84 10.49
C LYS A 3 24.16 -23.08 9.14
N LEU A 4 24.42 -21.78 9.13
CA LEU A 4 24.46 -20.97 7.90
C LEU A 4 25.79 -21.15 7.13
N LEU A 5 26.88 -21.39 7.85
CA LEU A 5 28.20 -21.68 7.28
C LEU A 5 28.28 -23.04 6.56
N ILE A 6 27.46 -24.01 6.95
CA ILE A 6 27.42 -25.34 6.31
C ILE A 6 26.75 -25.29 4.94
N VAL A 7 25.76 -24.42 4.73
CA VAL A 7 25.10 -24.24 3.41
C VAL A 7 26.03 -23.55 2.43
N ILE A 8 26.87 -22.63 2.89
CA ILE A 8 27.88 -21.95 2.05
C ILE A 8 29.03 -22.91 1.69
N ALA A 9 29.41 -23.85 2.59
CA ALA A 9 30.44 -24.83 2.33
C ALA A 9 30.01 -25.96 1.36
N LEU A 10 28.73 -26.29 1.27
CA LEU A 10 28.19 -27.29 0.34
C LEU A 10 28.09 -26.80 -1.12
N LEU A 11 28.09 -25.48 -1.35
CA LEU A 11 28.10 -24.88 -2.70
C LEU A 11 29.49 -24.77 -3.35
N ALA A 12 30.58 -25.04 -2.60
CA ALA A 12 31.96 -24.92 -3.08
C ALA A 12 32.58 -26.23 -3.64
N GLY A 13 31.82 -27.33 -3.64
CA GLY A 13 32.36 -28.67 -3.80
C GLY A 13 32.16 -29.41 -5.15
N ALA A 14 31.71 -28.76 -6.23
CA ALA A 14 31.44 -29.45 -7.50
C ALA A 14 32.14 -28.78 -8.70
N HIS A 15 33.41 -29.11 -8.94
CA HIS A 15 34.07 -28.74 -10.18
C HIS A 15 34.95 -29.87 -10.70
N HIS A 16 34.52 -30.49 -11.77
CA HIS A 16 35.35 -31.00 -12.85
C HIS A 16 34.54 -31.06 -14.14
N VAL A 17 34.79 -30.17 -15.10
CA VAL A 17 34.34 -30.30 -16.49
C VAL A 17 35.39 -29.76 -17.44
N LEU A 18 35.63 -30.53 -18.49
CA LEU A 18 36.57 -30.42 -19.61
C LEU A 18 36.48 -29.05 -20.32
N ALA A 19 37.69 -28.52 -20.63
CA ALA A 19 37.87 -27.29 -21.37
C ALA A 19 37.72 -27.53 -22.88
N GLY A 20 36.66 -26.95 -23.47
CA GLY A 20 36.60 -26.66 -24.91
C GLY A 20 37.02 -25.20 -25.12
N GLY A 21 37.83 -24.93 -26.18
CA GLY A 21 38.31 -23.60 -26.49
C GLY A 21 37.17 -22.66 -26.88
N GLU A 22 37.09 -21.47 -26.27
CA GLU A 22 36.11 -20.42 -26.56
C GLU A 22 36.85 -19.25 -27.24
N HIS A 23 36.49 -18.88 -28.49
CA HIS A 23 37.05 -17.69 -29.13
C HIS A 23 36.12 -16.48 -28.94
N SER A 24 36.68 -15.32 -28.58
CA SER A 24 35.95 -14.06 -28.39
C SER A 24 36.55 -12.93 -29.20
N GLY A 25 35.76 -11.93 -29.52
CA GLY A 25 36.19 -10.72 -30.20
C GLY A 25 35.25 -9.56 -30.01
N GLN A 26 35.67 -8.37 -30.44
CA GLN A 26 34.89 -7.14 -30.34
C GLN A 26 34.75 -6.46 -31.69
N VAL A 27 33.56 -6.06 -32.06
CA VAL A 27 33.24 -5.32 -33.29
C VAL A 27 33.03 -3.86 -32.94
N MET A 28 33.74 -2.97 -33.61
CA MET A 28 33.77 -1.53 -33.37
C MET A 28 33.59 -0.73 -34.66
N PHE A 29 33.09 0.50 -34.55
CA PHE A 29 33.04 1.50 -35.59
C PHE A 29 33.34 2.88 -35.01
N GLY A 30 34.36 3.59 -35.54
CA GLY A 30 34.72 4.92 -35.02
C GLY A 30 35.10 4.94 -33.54
N GLY A 31 35.60 3.82 -32.98
CA GLY A 31 35.93 3.70 -31.57
C GLY A 31 34.73 3.36 -30.68
N LEU A 32 33.52 3.15 -31.25
CA LEU A 32 32.29 2.74 -30.54
C LEU A 32 32.01 1.27 -30.82
N PRO A 33 31.48 0.51 -29.83
CA PRO A 33 31.05 -0.86 -30.02
C PRO A 33 29.82 -0.92 -30.92
N VAL A 34 29.75 -1.96 -31.77
CA VAL A 34 28.65 -2.21 -32.70
C VAL A 34 27.83 -3.40 -32.21
N PRO A 35 26.67 -3.18 -31.55
CA PRO A 35 25.79 -4.27 -31.12
C PRO A 35 24.99 -4.81 -32.30
N GLY A 36 24.69 -6.12 -32.26
CA GLY A 36 23.83 -6.76 -33.26
C GLY A 36 24.50 -7.07 -34.59
N ALA A 37 25.82 -6.91 -34.71
CA ALA A 37 26.58 -7.39 -35.90
C ALA A 37 26.57 -8.92 -35.91
N THR A 38 26.28 -9.51 -37.07
CA THR A 38 26.24 -10.97 -37.25
C THR A 38 27.62 -11.48 -37.58
N ILE A 39 28.09 -12.43 -36.79
CA ILE A 39 29.38 -13.12 -37.01
C ILE A 39 29.11 -14.53 -37.49
N THR A 40 29.61 -14.84 -38.69
CA THR A 40 29.58 -16.19 -39.23
C THR A 40 30.98 -16.75 -39.26
N ALA A 41 31.24 -17.79 -38.47
CA ALA A 41 32.53 -18.51 -38.45
C ALA A 41 32.41 -19.84 -39.19
N SER A 42 33.33 -20.14 -40.11
CA SER A 42 33.32 -21.38 -40.89
C SER A 42 34.71 -22.03 -40.88
N ALA A 43 34.74 -23.37 -40.71
CA ALA A 43 35.93 -24.21 -40.82
C ALA A 43 35.56 -25.57 -41.43
N GLY A 44 35.89 -25.79 -42.69
CA GLY A 44 35.42 -26.95 -43.48
C GLY A 44 33.88 -26.98 -43.53
N ASP A 45 33.25 -28.09 -43.16
CA ASP A 45 31.80 -28.24 -43.15
C ASP A 45 31.12 -27.66 -41.91
N LYS A 46 31.88 -27.18 -40.91
CA LYS A 46 31.32 -26.56 -39.68
C LYS A 46 31.09 -25.08 -39.90
N LYS A 47 29.84 -24.63 -39.53
CA LYS A 47 29.44 -23.23 -39.53
C LYS A 47 28.79 -22.85 -38.21
N LEU A 48 29.35 -21.81 -37.57
CA LEU A 48 28.82 -21.22 -36.34
C LEU A 48 28.35 -19.80 -36.64
N VAL A 49 27.23 -19.39 -36.09
CA VAL A 49 26.68 -18.04 -36.24
C VAL A 49 26.34 -17.47 -34.86
N THR A 50 26.85 -16.27 -34.58
CA THR A 50 26.56 -15.51 -33.37
C THR A 50 26.30 -14.04 -33.72
N ALA A 51 25.87 -13.23 -32.73
CA ALA A 51 25.74 -11.79 -32.89
C ALA A 51 26.49 -11.09 -31.76
N THR A 52 26.93 -9.86 -32.01
CA THR A 52 27.52 -9.01 -30.95
C THR A 52 26.50 -8.57 -29.95
N ASP A 53 26.89 -8.50 -28.67
CA ASP A 53 26.14 -7.95 -27.55
C ASP A 53 26.16 -6.39 -27.53
N GLU A 54 25.66 -5.79 -26.44
CA GLU A 54 25.58 -4.33 -26.27
C GLU A 54 26.97 -3.66 -26.24
N ASP A 55 28.03 -4.39 -25.90
CA ASP A 55 29.41 -3.93 -25.86
C ASP A 55 30.18 -4.29 -27.15
N GLY A 56 29.46 -4.71 -28.20
CA GLY A 56 30.06 -5.15 -29.46
C GLY A 56 30.86 -6.44 -29.35
N MET A 57 30.78 -7.18 -28.25
CA MET A 57 31.51 -8.42 -28.01
C MET A 57 30.75 -9.61 -28.59
N PHE A 58 31.47 -10.56 -29.13
CA PHE A 58 30.93 -11.85 -29.55
C PHE A 58 31.78 -13.01 -28.99
N LYS A 59 31.12 -14.15 -28.87
CA LYS A 59 31.74 -15.40 -28.41
C LYS A 59 31.31 -16.56 -29.29
N LEU A 60 32.26 -17.42 -29.57
CA LEU A 60 32.08 -18.68 -30.32
C LEU A 60 32.41 -19.87 -29.40
N PRO A 61 31.44 -20.37 -28.65
CA PRO A 61 31.70 -21.33 -27.57
C PRO A 61 32.11 -22.73 -28.03
N ASP A 62 31.85 -23.11 -29.28
CA ASP A 62 32.15 -24.45 -29.82
C ASP A 62 33.23 -24.43 -30.92
N ALA A 63 34.05 -23.39 -30.96
CA ALA A 63 35.14 -23.30 -31.92
C ALA A 63 36.33 -24.21 -31.52
N THR A 64 36.53 -25.29 -32.27
CA THR A 64 37.69 -26.18 -32.07
C THR A 64 38.98 -25.50 -32.50
N ALA A 65 40.11 -25.86 -31.86
CA ALA A 65 41.44 -25.32 -32.25
C ALA A 65 41.71 -25.56 -33.73
N GLY A 66 42.12 -24.50 -34.46
CA GLY A 66 42.32 -24.53 -35.90
C GLY A 66 42.09 -23.17 -36.56
N VAL A 67 42.19 -23.10 -37.87
CA VAL A 67 41.93 -21.88 -38.64
C VAL A 67 40.45 -21.82 -39.00
N TRP A 68 39.81 -20.70 -38.59
CA TRP A 68 38.41 -20.39 -38.87
C TRP A 68 38.33 -19.11 -39.70
N THR A 69 37.50 -19.15 -40.77
CA THR A 69 37.18 -17.93 -41.52
C THR A 69 35.97 -17.27 -40.87
N LEU A 70 36.16 -16.10 -40.28
CA LEU A 70 35.15 -15.28 -39.65
C LEU A 70 34.68 -14.18 -40.60
N LYS A 71 33.38 -14.10 -40.84
CA LYS A 71 32.69 -13.04 -41.59
C LYS A 71 31.82 -12.23 -40.64
N VAL A 72 32.06 -10.91 -40.57
CA VAL A 72 31.28 -9.96 -39.77
C VAL A 72 30.40 -9.14 -40.71
N GLU A 73 29.08 -9.12 -40.45
CA GLU A 73 28.10 -8.46 -41.30
C GLU A 73 27.19 -7.59 -40.45
N MET A 74 26.96 -6.36 -40.88
CA MET A 74 26.01 -5.41 -40.26
C MET A 74 25.37 -4.56 -41.33
N LEU A 75 24.06 -4.32 -41.22
CA LEU A 75 23.30 -3.52 -42.17
C LEU A 75 23.87 -2.08 -42.26
N GLY A 76 24.22 -1.64 -43.46
CA GLY A 76 24.83 -0.34 -43.69
C GLY A 76 26.34 -0.30 -43.62
N PHE A 77 27.01 -1.41 -43.31
CA PHE A 77 28.46 -1.52 -43.26
C PHE A 77 28.98 -2.48 -44.33
N GLU A 78 30.28 -2.34 -44.67
CA GLU A 78 30.96 -3.32 -45.49
C GLU A 78 31.16 -4.62 -44.71
N SER A 79 30.92 -5.75 -45.37
CA SER A 79 31.19 -7.06 -44.75
C SER A 79 32.68 -7.31 -44.66
N LEU A 80 33.17 -7.68 -43.47
CA LEU A 80 34.59 -7.92 -43.19
C LEU A 80 34.80 -9.43 -43.01
N THR A 81 35.76 -10.00 -43.78
CA THR A 81 36.11 -11.42 -43.69
C THR A 81 37.58 -11.56 -43.38
N ARG A 82 37.93 -12.39 -42.37
CA ARG A 82 39.31 -12.66 -41.97
C ARG A 82 39.46 -14.06 -41.42
N ASP A 83 40.58 -14.69 -41.68
CA ASP A 83 40.96 -15.96 -41.07
C ASP A 83 41.54 -15.70 -39.68
N VAL A 84 41.06 -16.45 -38.69
CA VAL A 84 41.47 -16.37 -37.28
C VAL A 84 41.87 -17.76 -36.81
N THR A 85 43.04 -17.86 -36.21
CA THR A 85 43.48 -19.12 -35.58
C THR A 85 42.99 -19.21 -34.15
N VAL A 86 42.10 -20.16 -33.88
CA VAL A 86 41.61 -20.44 -32.53
C VAL A 86 42.63 -21.35 -31.83
N THR A 87 43.16 -20.87 -30.69
CA THR A 87 44.11 -21.61 -29.84
C THR A 87 43.53 -21.89 -28.48
N VAL A 88 44.18 -22.67 -27.65
CA VAL A 88 43.71 -23.02 -26.28
C VAL A 88 43.69 -21.80 -25.34
N ASP A 89 44.44 -20.74 -25.64
CA ASP A 89 44.41 -19.45 -24.91
C ASP A 89 44.27 -18.30 -25.94
N PRO A 90 43.03 -18.03 -26.41
CA PRO A 90 42.81 -17.10 -27.49
C PRO A 90 42.82 -15.64 -26.99
N GLN A 91 43.60 -14.80 -27.65
CA GLN A 91 43.48 -13.35 -27.49
C GLN A 91 42.21 -12.86 -28.19
N PRO A 92 41.44 -11.91 -27.58
CA PRO A 92 40.26 -11.35 -28.20
C PRO A 92 40.56 -10.65 -29.52
N SER A 93 39.83 -10.99 -30.58
CA SER A 93 40.04 -10.36 -31.91
C SER A 93 39.25 -9.03 -32.01
N ALA A 94 39.93 -7.97 -32.47
CA ALA A 94 39.30 -6.67 -32.70
C ALA A 94 38.92 -6.52 -34.20
N TRP A 95 37.65 -6.07 -34.44
CA TRP A 95 37.05 -5.91 -35.75
C TRP A 95 36.54 -4.48 -35.90
N THR A 96 37.02 -3.72 -36.89
CA THR A 96 36.59 -2.35 -37.14
C THR A 96 35.80 -2.32 -38.44
N LEU A 97 34.50 -2.02 -38.35
CA LEU A 97 33.62 -1.90 -39.52
C LEU A 97 33.79 -0.56 -40.22
N ILE A 98 33.58 -0.57 -41.53
CA ILE A 98 33.59 0.62 -42.39
C ILE A 98 32.19 0.86 -42.91
N LEU A 99 31.65 2.09 -42.72
CA LEU A 99 30.35 2.48 -43.21
C LEU A 99 30.36 2.60 -44.73
N ARG A 100 29.39 1.98 -45.41
CA ARG A 100 29.19 2.14 -46.86
C ARG A 100 28.82 3.57 -47.20
N PRO A 101 29.20 4.09 -48.40
CA PRO A 101 28.72 5.37 -48.89
C PRO A 101 27.21 5.40 -48.92
N PHE A 102 26.64 6.54 -48.55
CA PHE A 102 25.16 6.71 -48.39
C PHE A 102 24.42 6.33 -49.68
N ASP A 103 24.97 6.61 -50.86
CA ASP A 103 24.39 6.28 -52.18
C ASP A 103 24.33 4.78 -52.46
N ASP A 104 25.22 4.02 -51.85
CA ASP A 104 25.27 2.53 -51.98
C ASP A 104 24.28 1.85 -51.01
N ILE A 105 24.01 2.49 -49.89
CA ILE A 105 23.00 2.03 -48.90
C ILE A 105 21.60 2.23 -49.47
N THR A 106 21.40 3.27 -50.29
CA THR A 106 20.10 3.63 -50.84
C THR A 106 19.81 3.00 -52.21
N ARG A 107 20.80 2.40 -52.86
CA ARG A 107 20.68 1.70 -54.19
C ARG A 107 20.00 0.36 -54.05
N GLY A 108 18.67 0.31 -54.05
CA GLY A 108 17.92 -0.94 -53.99
C GLY A 108 16.77 -0.97 -53.00
N ILE A 109 16.57 0.15 -52.27
CA ILE A 109 15.39 0.33 -51.45
C ILE A 109 14.34 1.08 -52.29
N PRO A 110 13.14 0.51 -52.61
CA PRO A 110 12.03 1.28 -53.16
C PRO A 110 11.76 2.38 -52.12
N ARG A 111 11.77 3.64 -52.56
CA ARG A 111 11.54 4.82 -51.74
C ARG A 111 10.17 4.71 -51.07
N PRO A 112 10.01 4.29 -49.82
CA PRO A 112 8.78 4.46 -49.11
C PRO A 112 8.66 5.94 -48.75
N ALA A 113 7.44 6.47 -48.78
CA ALA A 113 7.11 7.73 -48.14
C ALA A 113 7.63 7.71 -46.71
N PRO A 114 8.02 8.84 -46.09
CA PRO A 114 8.66 8.86 -44.80
C PRO A 114 7.76 8.24 -43.75
N SER A 115 8.02 6.98 -43.47
CA SER A 115 7.38 6.28 -42.38
C SER A 115 7.94 6.87 -41.07
N PRO A 116 7.11 7.31 -40.14
CA PRO A 116 7.55 7.54 -38.79
C PRO A 116 8.14 6.22 -38.30
N GLN A 117 9.36 6.27 -37.78
CA GLN A 117 10.03 5.11 -37.18
C GLN A 117 9.04 4.40 -36.29
N PRO A 118 8.82 3.09 -36.49
CA PRO A 118 8.17 2.31 -35.44
C PRO A 118 9.05 2.48 -34.24
N SER A 119 8.49 2.95 -33.14
CA SER A 119 9.08 2.69 -31.83
C SER A 119 9.11 1.17 -31.75
N ALA A 120 10.20 0.58 -32.24
CA ALA A 120 10.52 -0.77 -31.92
C ALA A 120 10.43 -0.82 -30.41
N LEU A 121 9.58 -1.70 -29.90
CA LEU A 121 9.72 -2.18 -28.54
C LEU A 121 11.19 -2.59 -28.44
N SER A 122 11.98 -1.71 -27.84
CA SER A 122 13.41 -1.97 -27.71
C SER A 122 13.54 -3.30 -26.97
N PRO A 123 14.51 -4.15 -27.32
CA PRO A 123 14.84 -5.32 -26.54
C PRO A 123 15.06 -5.02 -25.05
N SER A 124 15.34 -3.76 -24.70
CA SER A 124 15.37 -3.26 -23.32
C SER A 124 14.01 -3.32 -22.63
N SER A 125 12.88 -3.14 -23.31
CA SER A 125 11.56 -3.33 -22.70
C SER A 125 11.25 -4.81 -22.47
N ALA A 126 11.73 -5.71 -23.33
CA ALA A 126 11.64 -7.14 -23.10
C ALA A 126 12.58 -7.60 -21.97
N LYS A 127 13.78 -7.01 -21.85
CA LYS A 127 14.68 -7.25 -20.70
C LYS A 127 14.17 -6.64 -19.40
N SER A 128 13.57 -5.46 -19.46
CA SER A 128 12.90 -4.83 -18.29
C SER A 128 11.67 -5.62 -17.88
N ALA A 129 10.89 -6.12 -18.84
CA ALA A 129 9.77 -7.01 -18.59
C ALA A 129 10.25 -8.36 -18.03
N ALA A 130 11.34 -8.94 -18.54
CA ALA A 130 11.93 -10.16 -17.99
C ALA A 130 12.54 -9.96 -16.59
N ALA A 131 13.12 -8.80 -16.30
CA ALA A 131 13.60 -8.46 -14.96
C ALA A 131 12.45 -8.16 -13.99
N ALA A 132 11.34 -7.57 -14.47
CA ALA A 132 10.11 -7.43 -13.70
C ALA A 132 9.37 -8.76 -13.55
N GLN A 133 9.39 -9.63 -14.58
CA GLN A 133 8.81 -10.96 -14.54
C GLN A 133 9.53 -11.90 -13.56
N GLY A 134 10.83 -11.71 -13.32
CA GLY A 134 11.56 -12.42 -12.26
C GLY A 134 11.07 -12.13 -10.82
N ARG A 135 10.22 -11.12 -10.63
CA ARG A 135 9.60 -10.78 -9.33
C ARG A 135 8.14 -11.22 -9.20
N GLY A 136 7.53 -11.78 -10.25
CA GLY A 136 6.09 -12.04 -10.33
C GLY A 136 5.61 -13.39 -9.79
N GLY A 137 6.50 -14.28 -9.36
CA GLY A 137 6.10 -15.63 -8.94
C GLY A 137 5.52 -15.72 -7.53
N PHE A 138 5.95 -14.86 -6.62
CA PHE A 138 5.53 -14.92 -5.22
C PHE A 138 4.98 -13.57 -4.79
N GLN A 139 3.67 -13.49 -4.63
CA GLN A 139 3.09 -12.37 -3.91
C GLN A 139 3.55 -12.48 -2.46
N ARG A 140 4.20 -11.45 -1.95
CA ARG A 140 4.30 -11.27 -0.50
C ARG A 140 2.89 -11.32 0.05
N ALA A 141 2.62 -12.20 1.00
CA ALA A 141 1.49 -12.04 1.88
C ALA A 141 1.67 -10.65 2.52
N GLY A 142 0.99 -9.66 1.97
CA GLY A 142 0.92 -8.35 2.60
C GLY A 142 0.18 -8.59 3.89
N VAL A 143 0.92 -8.66 4.99
CA VAL A 143 0.31 -8.52 6.29
C VAL A 143 -0.21 -7.10 6.30
N THR A 144 -1.50 -6.97 6.08
CA THR A 144 -2.20 -5.79 6.60
C THR A 144 -1.96 -5.84 8.10
N ALA A 145 -1.04 -5.01 8.58
CA ALA A 145 -1.05 -4.65 9.98
C ALA A 145 -2.52 -4.37 10.32
N THR A 146 -3.01 -4.97 11.38
CA THR A 146 -4.31 -4.70 11.96
C THR A 146 -4.57 -3.20 11.78
N PRO A 147 -5.65 -2.77 11.12
CA PRO A 147 -5.90 -1.35 10.97
C PRO A 147 -5.82 -0.72 12.36
N PRO A 148 -5.10 0.36 12.52
CA PRO A 148 -5.05 1.05 13.80
C PRO A 148 -6.50 1.38 14.20
N PRO A 149 -6.82 1.34 15.48
CA PRO A 149 -8.15 1.68 15.95
C PRO A 149 -8.55 3.03 15.39
N ALA A 150 -9.81 3.17 15.01
CA ALA A 150 -10.37 4.36 14.38
C ALA A 150 -9.93 5.62 15.14
N GLY A 151 -9.22 6.53 14.49
CA GLY A 151 -8.64 7.74 15.09
C GLY A 151 -7.16 7.93 14.80
N ARG A 152 -6.45 6.94 14.29
CA ARG A 152 -5.07 7.10 13.84
C ARG A 152 -5.06 7.27 12.32
N GLY A 153 -4.70 8.47 11.88
CA GLY A 153 -4.40 8.71 10.48
C GLY A 153 -3.37 7.66 9.99
N PRO A 154 -3.46 7.23 8.73
CA PRO A 154 -2.49 6.27 8.21
C PRO A 154 -1.09 6.82 8.45
N VAL A 155 -0.22 6.01 9.04
CA VAL A 155 1.22 6.25 8.99
C VAL A 155 1.53 6.37 7.49
N ARG A 156 1.72 7.61 7.05
CA ARG A 156 2.02 7.90 5.66
C ARG A 156 3.41 7.31 5.42
N PRO A 157 3.58 6.45 4.40
CA PRO A 157 4.92 6.18 3.89
C PRO A 157 5.59 7.53 3.62
N LEU A 158 6.89 7.63 3.80
CA LEU A 158 7.72 8.72 3.28
C LEU A 158 7.16 9.15 1.92
N PRO A 159 7.12 10.46 1.61
CA PRO A 159 6.63 10.88 0.31
C PRO A 159 7.40 10.11 -0.75
N ASP A 160 6.72 9.12 -1.32
CA ASP A 160 7.24 8.38 -2.46
C ASP A 160 7.57 9.41 -3.50
N GLU A 161 8.82 9.46 -3.88
CA GLU A 161 9.24 10.14 -5.08
C GLU A 161 8.29 9.65 -6.19
N PRO A 162 7.54 10.52 -6.86
CA PRO A 162 6.56 10.08 -7.84
C PRO A 162 7.27 9.17 -8.82
N PRO A 163 6.70 8.00 -9.14
CA PRO A 163 7.34 7.08 -10.05
C PRO A 163 7.61 7.84 -11.35
N PRO A 164 8.79 7.70 -11.97
CA PRO A 164 9.06 8.30 -13.27
C PRO A 164 7.89 8.00 -14.19
N ALA A 165 7.53 8.93 -15.06
CA ALA A 165 6.40 8.75 -15.97
C ALA A 165 6.46 7.44 -16.78
N GLU A 166 7.65 6.87 -16.95
CA GLU A 166 7.88 5.53 -17.52
C GLU A 166 7.46 4.38 -16.60
N ALA A 167 7.61 4.52 -15.29
CA ALA A 167 7.16 3.50 -14.33
C ALA A 167 5.62 3.51 -14.20
N ALA A 168 4.99 4.70 -14.27
CA ALA A 168 3.53 4.81 -14.32
C ALA A 168 2.95 4.26 -15.62
N GLN A 169 3.66 4.40 -16.75
CA GLN A 169 3.26 3.82 -18.03
C GLN A 169 3.51 2.32 -18.08
N GLY A 170 4.61 1.84 -17.52
CA GLY A 170 4.88 0.41 -17.32
C GLY A 170 3.87 -0.26 -16.39
N ALA A 171 3.34 0.48 -15.41
CA ALA A 171 2.26 0.00 -14.55
C ALA A 171 0.92 -0.09 -15.29
N ALA A 172 0.61 0.87 -16.17
CA ALA A 172 -0.58 0.82 -17.02
C ALA A 172 -0.47 -0.28 -18.09
N ASP A 173 0.71 -0.49 -18.65
CA ASP A 173 0.99 -1.57 -19.60
C ASP A 173 1.05 -2.94 -18.90
N GLY A 174 1.56 -3.00 -17.68
CA GLY A 174 1.56 -4.20 -16.83
C GLY A 174 0.17 -4.66 -16.45
N PHE A 175 -0.81 -3.75 -16.41
CA PHE A 175 -2.21 -4.09 -16.18
C PHE A 175 -2.80 -4.99 -17.27
N LEU A 176 -2.37 -4.80 -18.50
CA LEU A 176 -2.79 -5.65 -19.62
C LEU A 176 -2.08 -7.01 -19.66
N ILE A 177 -0.85 -7.07 -19.19
CA ILE A 177 0.05 -8.19 -19.51
C ILE A 177 0.00 -9.31 -18.48
N ASN A 178 0.13 -9.09 -17.21
CA ASN A 178 0.30 -10.18 -16.24
C ASN A 178 -0.72 -10.22 -15.10
N GLY A 179 -1.65 -9.30 -15.05
CA GLY A 179 -2.70 -9.27 -14.02
C GLY A 179 -2.20 -9.12 -12.59
N SER A 180 -0.93 -8.98 -12.40
CA SER A 180 -0.36 -8.57 -11.14
C SER A 180 0.11 -7.13 -11.29
N VAL A 181 -0.83 -6.20 -11.38
CA VAL A 181 -0.56 -4.87 -10.88
C VAL A 181 -0.49 -4.99 -9.38
N ASN A 182 0.47 -5.74 -8.93
CA ASN A 182 0.86 -5.69 -7.56
C ASN A 182 1.82 -4.53 -7.36
N ASN A 183 1.33 -3.32 -7.61
CA ASN A 183 2.02 -2.09 -7.24
C ASN A 183 2.08 -1.92 -5.71
N GLY A 184 1.33 -2.73 -4.95
CA GLY A 184 1.56 -2.93 -3.53
C GLY A 184 2.81 -3.74 -3.22
N ALA A 185 3.45 -4.36 -4.23
CA ALA A 185 4.74 -5.01 -4.07
C ALA A 185 5.93 -4.13 -4.45
N ALA A 186 5.74 -2.88 -4.86
CA ALA A 186 6.79 -1.91 -4.63
C ALA A 186 6.98 -1.88 -3.11
N SER A 187 7.98 -2.63 -2.61
CA SER A 187 8.47 -2.44 -1.25
C SER A 187 8.52 -0.93 -1.04
N PRO A 188 8.01 -0.37 0.07
CA PRO A 188 8.26 1.01 0.42
C PRO A 188 9.76 1.34 0.41
N PHE A 189 10.58 0.32 0.29
CA PHE A 189 12.03 0.32 0.19
C PHE A 189 12.57 0.01 -1.21
N ALA A 190 11.74 -0.11 -2.25
CA ALA A 190 12.23 -0.13 -3.61
C ALA A 190 12.81 1.27 -3.88
N GLN A 191 14.13 1.37 -3.90
CA GLN A 191 14.78 2.60 -4.32
C GLN A 191 14.23 2.98 -5.69
N ALA A 192 13.63 4.17 -5.77
CA ALA A 192 13.28 4.77 -7.04
C ALA A 192 14.51 4.70 -7.95
N ALA A 193 14.32 4.22 -9.18
CA ALA A 193 15.40 4.17 -10.16
C ALA A 193 16.01 5.57 -10.24
N ALA A 194 17.30 5.64 -9.98
CA ALA A 194 18.02 6.90 -9.85
C ALA A 194 17.70 7.83 -11.03
N PHE A 195 17.36 9.07 -10.72
CA PHE A 195 17.26 10.13 -11.71
C PHE A 195 18.55 10.23 -12.51
N GLY A 196 18.41 10.31 -13.81
CA GLY A 196 19.52 10.52 -14.73
C GLY A 196 19.89 9.26 -15.51
N ASN A 197 20.06 9.44 -16.81
CA ASN A 197 20.63 8.46 -17.72
C ASN A 197 21.70 7.65 -17.02
N ASN A 198 21.47 6.37 -16.83
CA ASN A 198 22.51 5.40 -16.48
C ASN A 198 23.49 5.26 -17.66
N ARG A 199 24.24 6.32 -17.95
CA ARG A 199 25.46 6.17 -18.73
C ARG A 199 26.46 5.53 -17.80
N ARG A 200 26.58 4.20 -17.89
CA ARG A 200 27.69 3.47 -17.30
C ARG A 200 28.97 4.15 -17.75
N GLY A 201 29.74 4.67 -16.80
CA GLY A 201 31.08 5.09 -17.05
C GLY A 201 31.88 3.89 -17.64
N ARG A 202 32.67 4.12 -18.65
CA ARG A 202 33.51 3.11 -19.28
C ARG A 202 34.40 2.42 -18.21
N GLY A 203 34.18 1.13 -18.00
CA GLY A 203 35.25 0.24 -17.54
C GLY A 203 35.31 -0.12 -16.05
N SER A 204 34.32 0.16 -15.20
CA SER A 204 34.30 -0.39 -13.84
C SER A 204 33.46 -1.68 -13.79
N LEU A 205 34.08 -2.78 -13.37
CA LEU A 205 33.41 -4.05 -13.06
C LEU A 205 32.60 -3.93 -11.78
N PHE A 206 32.82 -2.87 -10.97
CA PHE A 206 32.20 -2.62 -9.69
C PHE A 206 31.43 -1.29 -9.71
N ASN A 207 30.30 -1.27 -9.06
CA ASN A 207 29.48 -0.09 -8.87
C ASN A 207 29.34 0.18 -7.36
N TYR A 208 29.66 1.39 -6.92
CA TYR A 208 29.49 1.84 -5.55
C TYR A 208 28.63 3.09 -5.54
N GLN A 209 27.78 3.18 -4.55
CA GLN A 209 26.98 4.37 -4.33
C GLN A 209 26.81 4.62 -2.84
N LEU A 210 26.98 5.87 -2.43
CA LEU A 210 26.64 6.35 -1.10
C LEU A 210 25.60 7.47 -1.25
N VAL A 211 24.52 7.37 -0.50
CA VAL A 211 23.44 8.38 -0.46
C VAL A 211 23.29 8.84 0.97
N VAL A 212 23.21 10.16 1.16
CA VAL A 212 22.84 10.79 2.41
C VAL A 212 21.69 11.74 2.11
N VAL A 213 20.60 11.61 2.87
CA VAL A 213 19.46 12.54 2.86
C VAL A 213 19.37 13.14 4.24
N GLU A 214 19.30 14.46 4.29
CA GLU A 214 19.21 15.21 5.51
C GLU A 214 18.00 16.14 5.45
N GLY A 215 17.17 16.11 6.49
CA GLY A 215 16.07 17.03 6.75
C GLY A 215 16.27 17.68 8.10
N ASN A 216 15.87 18.95 8.23
CA ASN A 216 15.94 19.66 9.49
C ASN A 216 14.69 20.51 9.66
N SER A 217 14.09 20.43 10.84
CA SER A 217 12.88 21.18 11.17
C SER A 217 13.05 22.69 10.93
N ALA A 218 14.24 23.26 11.02
CA ALA A 218 14.49 24.68 10.77
C ALA A 218 14.02 25.15 9.37
N PHE A 219 14.13 24.29 8.36
CA PHE A 219 13.72 24.56 6.97
C PHE A 219 12.25 24.25 6.69
N ASP A 220 11.58 23.53 7.59
CA ASP A 220 10.20 23.17 7.43
C ASP A 220 9.25 24.29 7.86
N ALA A 221 8.03 24.31 7.33
CA ALA A 221 7.02 25.21 7.81
C ALA A 221 6.47 24.78 9.19
N ARG A 222 5.83 25.72 9.88
CA ARG A 222 5.09 25.38 11.11
C ARG A 222 3.90 24.51 10.76
N PRO A 223 3.50 23.58 11.66
CA PRO A 223 2.25 22.83 11.53
C PRO A 223 1.04 23.78 11.43
N PHE A 224 0.04 23.39 10.65
CA PHE A 224 -1.21 24.15 10.55
C PHE A 224 -1.94 24.15 11.88
N ASP A 225 -2.65 25.22 12.18
CA ASP A 225 -3.47 25.34 13.37
C ASP A 225 -4.98 25.27 12.99
N PHE A 226 -5.80 24.87 13.98
CA PHE A 226 -7.25 24.73 13.79
C PHE A 226 -8.08 25.78 14.54
N ALA A 227 -7.43 26.69 15.26
CA ALA A 227 -8.08 27.65 16.12
C ALA A 227 -7.56 29.08 15.96
N GLY A 228 -6.75 29.34 14.92
CA GLY A 228 -6.15 30.65 14.69
C GLY A 228 -5.01 31.01 15.64
N GLN A 229 -4.48 30.02 16.39
CA GLN A 229 -3.37 30.21 17.32
C GLN A 229 -2.17 29.33 16.88
N PRO A 230 -0.96 29.91 16.72
CA PRO A 230 0.21 29.20 16.21
C PRO A 230 0.57 28.00 17.08
N VAL A 231 0.72 26.84 16.47
CA VAL A 231 1.21 25.61 17.12
C VAL A 231 2.74 25.71 17.30
N ALA A 232 3.25 25.19 18.41
CA ALA A 232 4.68 25.07 18.63
C ALA A 232 5.31 24.15 17.55
N LYS A 233 6.45 24.59 17.00
CA LYS A 233 7.24 23.81 16.04
C LYS A 233 8.14 22.86 16.80
N SER A 234 8.06 21.57 16.51
CA SER A 234 8.94 20.55 17.08
C SER A 234 10.33 20.64 16.45
N ASP A 235 11.39 20.50 17.25
CA ASP A 235 12.76 20.39 16.76
C ASP A 235 13.09 18.94 16.44
N TYR A 236 13.62 18.71 15.22
CA TYR A 236 14.08 17.39 14.79
C TYR A 236 15.09 17.49 13.64
N ASN A 237 15.87 16.41 13.49
CA ASN A 237 16.72 16.16 12.36
C ASN A 237 16.38 14.79 11.78
N ASP A 238 16.13 14.73 10.47
CA ASP A 238 15.95 13.48 9.74
C ASP A 238 17.28 13.13 9.07
N LEU A 239 17.69 11.88 9.18
CA LEU A 239 18.91 11.39 8.54
C LEU A 239 18.65 10.05 7.87
N HIS A 240 18.86 9.98 6.55
CA HIS A 240 18.85 8.72 5.85
C HIS A 240 20.20 8.50 5.19
N MET A 241 20.75 7.31 5.37
CA MET A 241 21.99 6.87 4.73
C MET A 241 21.73 5.58 3.96
N ALA A 242 22.22 5.51 2.75
CA ALA A 242 22.17 4.28 1.98
C ALA A 242 23.51 4.04 1.26
N GLY A 243 24.01 2.81 1.34
CA GLY A 243 25.19 2.35 0.65
C GLY A 243 24.87 1.17 -0.26
N THR A 244 25.37 1.18 -1.50
CA THR A 244 25.25 0.04 -2.39
C THR A 244 26.63 -0.37 -2.93
N PHE A 245 26.81 -1.66 -3.10
CA PHE A 245 27.98 -2.28 -3.71
C PHE A 245 27.51 -3.34 -4.70
N GLY A 246 28.02 -3.31 -5.92
CA GLY A 246 27.72 -4.31 -6.94
C GLY A 246 28.96 -4.66 -7.77
N GLY A 247 29.13 -5.93 -8.08
CA GLY A 247 30.21 -6.38 -8.95
C GLY A 247 30.50 -7.87 -8.80
N PRO A 248 31.41 -8.41 -9.65
CA PRO A 248 31.85 -9.80 -9.55
C PRO A 248 32.76 -9.99 -8.33
N LEU A 249 32.49 -11.02 -7.53
CA LEU A 249 33.41 -11.46 -6.49
C LEU A 249 34.58 -12.21 -7.17
N ARG A 250 35.74 -11.56 -7.26
CA ARG A 250 37.00 -12.14 -7.78
C ARG A 250 38.03 -12.19 -6.65
N PHE A 251 38.16 -13.33 -6.00
CA PHE A 251 39.26 -13.56 -5.07
C PHE A 251 40.38 -14.26 -5.85
N THR A 252 41.53 -13.64 -5.92
CA THR A 252 42.64 -13.91 -6.84
C THR A 252 43.21 -15.33 -6.84
N HIS A 253 42.87 -16.18 -5.85
CA HIS A 253 43.40 -17.54 -5.74
C HIS A 253 42.37 -18.66 -5.59
N PHE A 254 41.10 -18.35 -5.34
CA PHE A 254 40.07 -19.35 -5.01
C PHE A 254 38.83 -19.35 -5.88
N MET A 255 38.63 -18.36 -6.77
CA MET A 255 37.45 -18.31 -7.63
C MET A 255 37.85 -18.15 -9.10
N PRO A 256 37.25 -18.94 -10.01
CA PRO A 256 37.47 -18.83 -11.45
C PRO A 256 37.05 -17.45 -11.96
N SER A 257 37.52 -17.09 -13.16
CA SER A 257 37.22 -15.80 -13.82
C SER A 257 35.72 -15.46 -13.94
N ASN A 258 34.85 -16.46 -13.77
CA ASN A 258 33.36 -16.36 -13.80
C ASN A 258 32.73 -16.47 -12.41
N GLY A 259 33.33 -15.88 -11.38
CA GLY A 259 32.76 -15.83 -10.02
C GLY A 259 31.38 -15.15 -9.97
N PRO A 260 30.67 -15.33 -8.84
CA PRO A 260 29.34 -14.77 -8.69
C PRO A 260 29.32 -13.23 -8.75
N ASN A 261 28.31 -12.67 -9.41
CA ASN A 261 27.99 -11.26 -9.28
C ASN A 261 27.20 -11.05 -7.99
N VAL A 262 27.69 -10.14 -7.16
CA VAL A 262 27.05 -9.79 -5.88
C VAL A 262 26.58 -8.35 -5.93
N PHE A 263 25.39 -8.11 -5.43
CA PHE A 263 24.85 -6.80 -5.13
C PHE A 263 24.47 -6.76 -3.66
N LEU A 264 25.00 -5.78 -2.94
CA LEU A 264 24.68 -5.50 -1.54
C LEU A 264 24.11 -4.09 -1.44
N ALA A 265 23.10 -3.92 -0.61
CA ALA A 265 22.58 -2.62 -0.26
C ALA A 265 22.27 -2.58 1.24
N PHE A 266 22.66 -1.49 1.87
CA PHE A 266 22.34 -1.16 3.25
C PHE A 266 21.68 0.21 3.29
N GLN A 267 20.65 0.36 4.12
CA GLN A 267 19.98 1.62 4.36
C GLN A 267 19.69 1.78 5.85
N HIS A 268 19.94 2.97 6.35
CA HIS A 268 19.54 3.45 7.67
C HIS A 268 18.71 4.71 7.50
N ALA A 269 17.60 4.81 8.24
CA ALA A 269 16.74 5.99 8.21
C ALA A 269 16.24 6.30 9.63
N ASP A 270 16.40 7.55 10.02
CA ASP A 270 15.77 8.19 11.17
C ASP A 270 14.83 9.29 10.65
N ASP A 271 13.52 9.09 10.83
CA ASP A 271 12.47 9.97 10.36
C ASP A 271 11.66 10.56 11.50
N HIS A 272 11.46 11.87 11.49
CA HIS A 272 10.57 12.56 12.40
C HIS A 272 9.43 13.21 11.60
N ASN A 273 8.21 12.97 12.03
CA ASN A 273 7.04 13.63 11.51
C ASN A 273 6.28 14.30 12.64
N ALA A 274 5.93 15.56 12.44
CA ALA A 274 5.10 16.31 13.36
C ALA A 274 3.84 16.77 12.64
N THR A 275 2.67 16.48 13.21
CA THR A 275 1.36 16.96 12.74
C THR A 275 0.62 17.57 13.89
N THR A 276 -0.25 18.56 13.60
CA THR A 276 -1.14 19.08 14.63
C THR A 276 -2.43 18.27 14.63
N GLN A 277 -2.86 17.87 15.82
CA GLN A 277 -4.18 17.31 16.02
C GLN A 277 -5.01 18.22 16.92
N PRO A 278 -6.19 18.66 16.48
CA PRO A 278 -7.12 19.37 17.35
C PRO A 278 -7.90 18.37 18.20
N GLY A 279 -8.39 18.83 19.35
CA GLY A 279 -9.22 18.06 20.25
C GLY A 279 -10.17 18.93 21.05
N VAL A 280 -11.15 18.29 21.65
CA VAL A 280 -12.03 18.91 22.65
C VAL A 280 -11.78 18.21 23.98
N MET A 281 -11.35 18.97 24.97
CA MET A 281 -11.08 18.49 26.33
C MET A 281 -12.15 19.04 27.27
N PRO A 282 -12.54 18.28 28.31
CA PRO A 282 -13.45 18.81 29.33
C PRO A 282 -12.91 20.11 29.93
N THR A 283 -13.72 21.15 30.01
CA THR A 283 -13.37 22.44 30.62
C THR A 283 -13.21 22.31 32.13
N ALA A 284 -12.62 23.31 32.79
CA ALA A 284 -12.48 23.32 34.24
C ALA A 284 -13.84 23.26 34.95
N LEU A 285 -14.87 23.90 34.38
CA LEU A 285 -16.24 23.85 34.92
C LEU A 285 -16.85 22.45 34.77
N GLU A 286 -16.80 21.88 33.58
CA GLU A 286 -17.31 20.53 33.33
C GLU A 286 -16.61 19.48 34.20
N ARG A 287 -15.28 19.61 34.42
CA ARG A 287 -14.52 18.74 35.35
C ARG A 287 -15.02 18.82 36.79
N ALA A 288 -15.49 19.99 37.18
CA ALA A 288 -16.13 20.22 38.49
C ALA A 288 -17.60 19.80 38.55
N GLY A 289 -18.17 19.36 37.42
CA GLY A 289 -19.61 19.00 37.34
C GLY A 289 -20.53 20.15 36.93
N ASP A 290 -20.00 21.33 36.61
CA ASP A 290 -20.80 22.52 36.22
C ASP A 290 -20.88 22.60 34.67
N PHE A 291 -22.10 22.44 34.14
CA PHE A 291 -22.45 22.49 32.72
C PHE A 291 -23.20 23.74 32.31
N SER A 292 -23.35 24.74 33.20
CA SER A 292 -24.12 25.97 32.94
C SER A 292 -23.65 26.73 31.67
N GLN A 293 -22.38 26.54 31.25
CA GLN A 293 -21.82 27.16 30.06
C GLN A 293 -21.70 26.20 28.85
N SER A 294 -22.04 24.92 29.02
CA SER A 294 -21.92 23.94 27.94
C SER A 294 -22.98 24.18 26.85
N ARG A 295 -22.63 23.98 25.61
CA ARG A 295 -23.43 24.25 24.40
C ARG A 295 -23.44 23.07 23.46
N ASN A 296 -24.55 22.82 22.79
CA ASN A 296 -24.62 21.84 21.69
C ASN A 296 -24.04 22.41 20.39
N ALA A 297 -24.06 21.60 19.31
CA ALA A 297 -23.53 21.98 17.98
C ALA A 297 -24.26 23.22 17.37
N LEU A 298 -25.44 23.55 17.84
CA LEU A 298 -26.23 24.72 17.40
C LEU A 298 -26.03 25.95 18.32
N GLY A 299 -25.13 25.87 19.32
CA GLY A 299 -24.88 26.94 20.29
C GLY A 299 -25.93 27.08 21.39
N GLN A 300 -26.86 26.15 21.51
CA GLN A 300 -27.90 26.15 22.51
C GLN A 300 -27.37 25.57 23.85
N ALA A 301 -27.89 26.10 24.98
CA ALA A 301 -27.60 25.56 26.31
C ALA A 301 -28.06 24.10 26.43
N ILE A 302 -27.24 23.28 27.07
CA ILE A 302 -27.56 21.87 27.35
C ILE A 302 -28.16 21.80 28.75
N GLN A 303 -29.28 21.10 28.89
CA GLN A 303 -29.89 20.83 30.18
C GLN A 303 -29.44 19.46 30.68
N ILE A 304 -28.94 19.38 31.92
CA ILE A 304 -28.44 18.13 32.53
C ILE A 304 -29.51 17.50 33.41
N ILE A 305 -29.98 16.33 33.00
CA ILE A 305 -31.01 15.55 33.67
C ILE A 305 -30.39 14.60 34.70
N ASP A 306 -30.88 14.62 35.93
CA ASP A 306 -30.56 13.61 36.93
C ASP A 306 -31.25 12.28 36.58
N PRO A 307 -30.53 11.22 36.27
CA PRO A 307 -31.14 9.94 35.89
C PRO A 307 -31.88 9.25 37.03
N SER A 308 -31.65 9.67 38.29
CA SER A 308 -32.36 9.10 39.44
C SER A 308 -33.73 9.73 39.68
N THR A 309 -33.96 10.97 39.25
CA THR A 309 -35.19 11.72 39.46
C THR A 309 -35.94 12.05 38.18
N GLY A 310 -35.26 11.96 37.02
CA GLY A 310 -35.78 12.40 35.73
C GLY A 310 -35.91 13.93 35.59
N LYS A 311 -35.38 14.69 36.54
CA LYS A 311 -35.46 16.16 36.57
C LYS A 311 -34.12 16.79 36.33
N PRO A 312 -34.06 18.04 35.82
CA PRO A 312 -32.79 18.75 35.69
C PRO A 312 -32.08 18.94 37.03
N PHE A 313 -30.73 18.81 37.02
CA PHE A 313 -29.93 19.28 38.15
C PHE A 313 -30.08 20.78 38.33
N ALA A 314 -30.05 21.24 39.58
CA ALA A 314 -30.14 22.66 39.90
C ALA A 314 -28.93 23.40 39.29
N GLY A 315 -29.21 24.40 38.40
CA GLY A 315 -28.17 25.16 37.70
C GLY A 315 -27.31 24.33 36.73
N ASP A 316 -27.84 23.19 36.26
CA ASP A 316 -27.10 22.22 35.41
C ASP A 316 -25.76 21.79 36.02
N ALA A 317 -25.70 21.67 37.37
CA ALA A 317 -24.50 21.30 38.10
C ALA A 317 -24.67 19.95 38.83
N ILE A 318 -23.77 19.01 38.56
CA ILE A 318 -23.72 17.71 39.23
C ILE A 318 -23.05 17.90 40.59
N PRO A 319 -23.64 17.53 41.74
CA PRO A 319 -22.96 17.61 43.02
C PRO A 319 -21.72 16.75 43.07
N SER A 320 -20.62 17.22 43.63
CA SER A 320 -19.34 16.52 43.72
C SER A 320 -19.45 15.11 44.32
N THR A 321 -20.39 14.90 45.25
CA THR A 321 -20.71 13.61 45.88
C THR A 321 -21.33 12.58 44.92
N ARG A 322 -21.81 13.02 43.76
CA ARG A 322 -22.40 12.18 42.73
C ARG A 322 -21.39 11.83 41.61
N ILE A 323 -20.23 12.49 41.60
CA ILE A 323 -19.19 12.19 40.61
C ILE A 323 -18.57 10.81 40.89
N SER A 324 -18.55 9.95 39.88
CA SER A 324 -17.98 8.60 39.95
C SER A 324 -16.46 8.64 40.24
N PRO A 325 -15.97 7.87 41.23
CA PRO A 325 -14.53 7.74 41.49
C PRO A 325 -13.76 7.25 40.26
N GLN A 326 -14.33 6.33 39.48
CA GLN A 326 -13.75 5.80 38.25
C GLN A 326 -13.59 6.90 37.18
N ALA A 327 -14.64 7.70 37.02
CA ALA A 327 -14.60 8.85 36.11
C ALA A 327 -13.55 9.87 36.53
N SER A 328 -13.49 10.17 37.83
CA SER A 328 -12.47 11.08 38.41
C SER A 328 -11.05 10.62 38.12
N ALA A 329 -10.76 9.33 38.33
CA ALA A 329 -9.45 8.74 38.06
C ALA A 329 -9.08 8.83 36.56
N LEU A 330 -10.01 8.50 35.65
CA LEU A 330 -9.76 8.58 34.20
C LEU A 330 -9.67 10.02 33.71
N LEU A 331 -10.43 10.94 34.29
CA LEU A 331 -10.40 12.38 33.97
C LEU A 331 -9.00 12.99 34.25
N GLY A 332 -8.27 12.45 35.23
CA GLY A 332 -6.90 12.83 35.51
C GLY A 332 -5.91 12.62 34.33
N LEU A 333 -6.27 11.77 33.36
CA LEU A 333 -5.48 11.54 32.14
C LEU A 333 -5.73 12.59 31.03
N TYR A 334 -6.80 13.39 31.16
CA TYR A 334 -7.13 14.42 30.18
C TYR A 334 -6.31 15.69 30.43
N PRO A 335 -5.60 16.22 29.42
CA PRO A 335 -4.96 17.52 29.53
C PRO A 335 -5.97 18.64 29.70
N GLN A 336 -5.55 19.78 30.24
CA GLN A 336 -6.38 20.98 30.30
C GLN A 336 -6.50 21.61 28.90
N PRO A 337 -7.63 22.27 28.59
CA PRO A 337 -7.74 23.10 27.38
C PRO A 337 -6.58 24.10 27.28
N ASN A 338 -6.00 24.27 26.09
CA ASN A 338 -4.86 25.16 25.88
C ASN A 338 -5.11 26.23 24.77
N ILE A 339 -6.29 26.24 24.17
CA ILE A 339 -6.72 27.25 23.22
C ILE A 339 -8.16 27.70 23.56
N ALA A 340 -8.45 28.96 23.25
CA ALA A 340 -9.81 29.46 23.32
C ALA A 340 -10.53 29.20 21.97
N GLY A 341 -11.65 28.50 21.99
CA GLY A 341 -12.42 28.22 20.79
C GLY A 341 -13.74 27.54 21.10
N SER A 342 -14.73 27.71 20.23
CA SER A 342 -16.04 27.06 20.37
C SER A 342 -16.08 25.68 19.70
N GLY A 343 -15.22 25.40 18.74
CA GLY A 343 -15.16 24.11 18.05
C GLY A 343 -14.11 23.17 18.64
N TYR A 344 -12.87 23.65 18.79
CA TYR A 344 -11.77 22.94 19.43
C TYR A 344 -11.21 23.81 20.56
N ASN A 345 -10.88 23.22 21.70
CA ASN A 345 -10.30 23.91 22.86
C ASN A 345 -8.92 23.37 23.22
N PHE A 346 -8.40 22.42 22.46
CA PHE A 346 -7.10 21.83 22.65
C PHE A 346 -6.44 21.52 21.30
N GLN A 347 -5.13 21.74 21.22
CA GLN A 347 -4.31 21.25 20.11
C GLN A 347 -2.93 20.90 20.61
N ALA A 348 -2.36 19.85 20.05
CA ALA A 348 -1.00 19.41 20.37
C ALA A 348 -0.25 18.96 19.11
N PRO A 349 1.06 19.22 19.05
CA PRO A 349 1.92 18.59 18.04
C PRO A 349 2.08 17.11 18.37
N LEU A 350 1.66 16.26 17.47
CA LEU A 350 1.90 14.82 17.57
C LEU A 350 3.18 14.50 16.82
N THR A 351 4.15 13.92 17.53
CA THR A 351 5.41 13.49 16.95
C THR A 351 5.40 11.98 16.74
N THR A 352 5.86 11.58 15.57
CA THR A 352 6.15 10.19 15.25
C THR A 352 7.61 10.09 14.87
N PHE A 353 8.35 9.23 15.55
CA PHE A 353 9.74 8.90 15.25
C PHE A 353 9.82 7.49 14.71
N VAL A 354 10.43 7.32 13.53
CA VAL A 354 10.63 6.02 12.88
C VAL A 354 12.12 5.83 12.64
N ARG A 355 12.69 4.80 13.26
CA ARG A 355 14.05 4.32 12.95
C ARG A 355 13.96 3.05 12.16
N GLN A 356 14.70 2.97 11.07
CA GLN A 356 14.67 1.82 10.18
C GLN A 356 16.08 1.44 9.71
N ASP A 357 16.37 0.14 9.76
CA ASP A 357 17.55 -0.48 9.19
C ASP A 357 17.13 -1.53 8.15
N GLN A 358 17.76 -1.50 6.99
CA GLN A 358 17.51 -2.46 5.93
C GLN A 358 18.84 -2.95 5.33
N PHE A 359 18.92 -4.26 5.13
CA PHE A 359 19.99 -4.89 4.37
C PHE A 359 19.40 -5.74 3.26
N SER A 360 19.96 -5.67 2.06
CA SER A 360 19.60 -6.57 0.98
C SER A 360 20.84 -7.06 0.23
N SER A 361 20.79 -8.31 -0.19
CA SER A 361 21.84 -8.97 -0.95
C SER A 361 21.24 -9.75 -2.10
N ARG A 362 21.88 -9.68 -3.25
CA ARG A 362 21.60 -10.52 -4.42
C ARG A 362 22.88 -11.14 -4.90
N VAL A 363 22.91 -12.46 -4.99
CA VAL A 363 24.01 -13.24 -5.55
C VAL A 363 23.52 -13.90 -6.82
N THR A 364 24.22 -13.69 -7.92
CA THR A 364 23.90 -14.28 -9.22
C THR A 364 25.12 -15.06 -9.71
N GLN A 365 24.97 -16.38 -9.85
CA GLN A 365 26.01 -17.28 -10.35
C GLN A 365 25.57 -17.93 -11.66
N ALA A 366 26.25 -17.66 -12.74
CA ALA A 366 26.18 -18.49 -13.92
C ALA A 366 27.00 -19.76 -13.67
N ILE A 367 26.34 -20.92 -13.63
CA ILE A 367 27.02 -22.22 -13.47
C ILE A 367 27.60 -22.63 -14.81
N ASP A 368 26.80 -22.52 -15.88
CA ASP A 368 27.16 -22.71 -17.26
C ASP A 368 26.27 -21.88 -18.20
N SER A 369 26.39 -22.06 -19.51
CA SER A 369 25.61 -21.34 -20.54
C SER A 369 24.10 -21.60 -20.47
N ARG A 370 23.65 -22.65 -19.77
CA ARG A 370 22.25 -23.05 -19.63
C ARG A 370 21.71 -22.86 -18.22
N ASN A 371 22.61 -22.78 -17.22
CA ASN A 371 22.24 -22.80 -15.81
C ASN A 371 22.70 -21.53 -15.09
N GLN A 372 21.77 -20.82 -14.48
CA GLN A 372 22.03 -19.67 -13.63
C GLN A 372 21.29 -19.79 -12.31
N LEU A 373 21.99 -19.57 -11.20
CA LEU A 373 21.42 -19.54 -9.86
C LEU A 373 21.37 -18.09 -9.35
N ILE A 374 20.24 -17.70 -8.77
CA ILE A 374 20.04 -16.37 -8.16
C ILE A 374 19.59 -16.59 -6.73
N GLY A 375 20.37 -16.11 -5.77
CA GLY A 375 20.00 -16.01 -4.38
C GLY A 375 19.64 -14.58 -4.01
N LEU A 376 18.57 -14.39 -3.26
CA LEU A 376 18.15 -13.11 -2.69
C LEU A 376 18.04 -13.25 -1.17
N LEU A 377 18.51 -12.23 -0.46
CA LEU A 377 18.30 -12.07 0.98
C LEU A 377 17.99 -10.60 1.24
N ALA A 378 16.88 -10.34 1.93
CA ALA A 378 16.55 -9.03 2.45
C ALA A 378 16.21 -9.17 3.94
N TYR A 379 16.72 -8.24 4.74
CA TYR A 379 16.40 -8.08 6.15
C TYR A 379 16.03 -6.64 6.42
N GLN A 380 15.00 -6.41 7.23
CA GLN A 380 14.63 -5.09 7.71
C GLN A 380 14.25 -5.11 9.17
N ARG A 381 14.49 -3.97 9.83
CA ARG A 381 13.99 -3.69 11.15
C ARG A 381 13.53 -2.24 11.19
N SER A 382 12.34 -2.00 11.73
CA SER A 382 11.79 -0.67 11.93
C SER A 382 11.24 -0.55 13.35
N THR A 383 11.51 0.56 14.03
CA THR A 383 10.93 0.89 15.32
C THR A 383 10.22 2.23 15.17
N THR A 384 8.97 2.29 15.58
CA THR A 384 8.15 3.50 15.57
C THR A 384 7.78 3.87 16.99
N GLN A 385 8.02 5.13 17.36
CA GLN A 385 7.51 5.74 18.59
C GLN A 385 6.49 6.80 18.18
N GLN A 386 5.31 6.76 18.74
CA GLN A 386 4.22 7.67 18.40
C GLN A 386 3.63 8.29 19.66
N THR A 387 3.63 9.62 19.71
CA THR A 387 2.97 10.36 20.79
C THR A 387 1.49 10.54 20.47
N THR A 388 0.60 10.20 21.42
CA THR A 388 -0.85 10.43 21.31
C THR A 388 -1.21 11.86 21.73
N LEU A 389 -2.45 12.29 21.49
CA LEU A 389 -2.96 13.60 21.92
C LEU A 389 -2.93 13.77 23.46
N PHE A 390 -2.93 12.67 24.20
CA PHE A 390 -2.84 12.62 25.66
C PHE A 390 -1.39 12.56 26.17
N GLY A 391 -0.38 12.63 25.29
CA GLY A 391 1.02 12.57 25.65
C GLY A 391 1.58 11.16 25.89
N PHE A 392 0.83 10.10 25.57
CA PHE A 392 1.30 8.73 25.70
C PHE A 392 2.24 8.39 24.54
N ASN A 393 3.37 7.76 24.81
CA ASN A 393 4.34 7.32 23.81
C ASN A 393 4.24 5.81 23.60
N ASP A 394 3.46 5.42 22.59
CA ASP A 394 3.35 4.02 22.17
C ASP A 394 4.55 3.64 21.30
N THR A 395 5.02 2.40 21.44
CA THR A 395 6.14 1.88 20.65
C THR A 395 5.69 0.68 19.82
N SER A 396 6.11 0.64 18.57
CA SER A 396 5.96 -0.57 17.76
C SER A 396 7.28 -0.91 17.05
N ALA A 397 7.55 -2.21 16.92
CA ALA A 397 8.70 -2.73 16.23
C ALA A 397 8.25 -3.71 15.13
N VAL A 398 8.82 -3.58 13.96
CA VAL A 398 8.62 -4.50 12.84
C VAL A 398 9.97 -5.01 12.40
N SER A 399 10.14 -6.32 12.29
CA SER A 399 11.33 -6.93 11.70
C SER A 399 10.91 -7.95 10.65
N GLY A 400 11.73 -8.14 9.62
CA GLY A 400 11.41 -9.08 8.55
C GLY A 400 12.65 -9.62 7.87
N ILE A 401 12.53 -10.86 7.40
CA ILE A 401 13.49 -11.51 6.52
C ILE A 401 12.75 -12.04 5.28
N ASP A 402 13.34 -11.83 4.10
CA ASP A 402 12.87 -12.39 2.83
C ASP A 402 14.06 -13.02 2.13
N THR A 403 13.97 -14.31 1.87
CA THR A 403 15.01 -15.04 1.16
C THR A 403 14.42 -15.93 0.09
N SER A 404 15.09 -15.98 -1.06
CA SER A 404 14.68 -16.88 -2.13
C SER A 404 15.87 -17.36 -2.96
N VAL A 405 15.71 -18.55 -3.52
CA VAL A 405 16.62 -19.14 -4.48
C VAL A 405 15.84 -19.44 -5.75
N THR A 406 16.34 -18.95 -6.88
CA THR A 406 15.77 -19.18 -8.21
C THR A 406 16.85 -19.82 -9.08
N TRP A 407 16.51 -20.95 -9.66
CA TRP A 407 17.35 -21.60 -10.66
C TRP A 407 16.75 -21.38 -12.04
N THR A 408 17.49 -20.77 -12.95
CA THR A 408 17.10 -20.61 -14.35
C THR A 408 17.79 -21.69 -15.16
N HIS A 409 17.04 -22.61 -15.73
CA HIS A 409 17.53 -23.67 -16.61
C HIS A 409 17.03 -23.46 -18.03
N ARG A 410 17.92 -23.22 -18.96
CA ARG A 410 17.64 -23.13 -20.38
C ARG A 410 17.72 -24.52 -21.00
N VAL A 411 16.54 -25.17 -21.18
CA VAL A 411 16.46 -26.50 -21.80
C VAL A 411 16.97 -26.43 -23.24
N ASN A 412 16.52 -25.43 -24.00
CA ASN A 412 17.00 -25.10 -25.35
C ASN A 412 16.77 -23.62 -25.65
N GLN A 413 17.03 -23.17 -26.87
CA GLN A 413 16.88 -21.74 -27.27
C GLN A 413 15.42 -21.23 -27.21
N PHE A 414 14.43 -22.11 -27.14
CA PHE A 414 13.00 -21.76 -27.13
C PHE A 414 12.33 -22.02 -25.79
N PHE A 415 12.95 -22.83 -24.92
CA PHE A 415 12.33 -23.26 -23.67
C PHE A 415 13.24 -23.04 -22.47
N THR A 416 12.72 -22.31 -21.48
CA THR A 416 13.41 -22.02 -20.22
C THR A 416 12.47 -22.34 -19.05
N ILE A 417 12.99 -22.98 -18.01
CA ILE A 417 12.29 -23.28 -16.76
C ILE A 417 12.98 -22.53 -15.62
N ARG A 418 12.20 -22.00 -14.69
CA ARG A 418 12.67 -21.21 -13.54
C ARG A 418 12.01 -21.70 -12.25
N PRO A 419 12.43 -22.83 -11.65
CA PRO A 419 12.00 -23.20 -10.32
C PRO A 419 12.52 -22.20 -9.28
N ARG A 420 11.70 -21.96 -8.25
CA ARG A 420 11.98 -21.04 -7.16
C ARG A 420 11.53 -21.63 -5.83
N ALA A 421 12.32 -21.41 -4.78
CA ALA A 421 11.94 -21.60 -3.39
C ALA A 421 12.07 -20.26 -2.66
N GLN A 422 11.16 -19.97 -1.72
CA GLN A 422 11.14 -18.74 -0.97
C GLN A 422 10.74 -18.99 0.49
N TYR A 423 11.35 -18.22 1.38
CA TYR A 423 10.95 -18.10 2.77
C TYR A 423 10.84 -16.62 3.13
N THR A 424 9.72 -16.25 3.76
CA THR A 424 9.53 -14.93 4.34
C THR A 424 9.08 -15.05 5.79
N GLU A 425 9.63 -14.19 6.65
CA GLU A 425 9.16 -14.01 8.01
C GLU A 425 9.01 -12.52 8.29
N GLN A 426 7.93 -12.15 8.95
CA GLN A 426 7.72 -10.79 9.46
C GLN A 426 7.18 -10.90 10.88
N THR A 427 7.83 -10.17 11.78
CA THR A 427 7.38 -10.02 13.18
C THR A 427 6.99 -8.57 13.40
N THR A 428 5.83 -8.37 14.01
CA THR A 428 5.34 -7.07 14.48
C THR A 428 5.07 -7.16 15.95
N ASP A 429 5.59 -6.20 16.70
CA ASP A 429 5.42 -6.08 18.16
C ASP A 429 4.95 -4.65 18.47
N ALA A 430 3.83 -4.51 19.16
CA ALA A 430 3.31 -3.21 19.61
C ALA A 430 3.20 -3.21 21.12
N THR A 431 3.92 -2.29 21.73
CA THR A 431 3.97 -2.11 23.18
C THR A 431 3.33 -0.76 23.55
N PRO A 432 2.14 -0.77 24.14
CA PRO A 432 1.47 0.44 24.63
C PRO A 432 2.23 1.13 25.76
N TYR A 433 1.96 2.42 25.93
CA TYR A 433 2.62 3.24 26.94
C TYR A 433 2.47 2.67 28.37
N PHE A 434 1.27 2.20 28.74
CA PHE A 434 0.97 1.71 30.09
C PHE A 434 1.32 0.23 30.32
N ALA A 435 1.53 -0.55 29.25
CA ALA A 435 1.80 -1.97 29.35
C ALA A 435 3.03 -2.25 30.24
N ASN A 436 2.90 -3.20 31.19
CA ASN A 436 3.90 -3.56 32.20
C ASN A 436 4.38 -2.40 33.10
N ARG A 437 3.65 -1.26 33.13
CA ARG A 437 4.01 -0.07 33.91
C ARG A 437 2.95 0.32 34.94
N THR A 438 1.70 0.54 34.48
CA THR A 438 0.64 1.09 35.32
C THR A 438 -0.69 0.46 35.02
N ASN A 439 -1.31 -0.18 36.01
CA ASN A 439 -2.65 -0.72 35.89
C ASN A 439 -3.69 0.40 36.09
N VAL A 440 -3.91 1.21 35.06
CA VAL A 440 -4.84 2.37 35.09
C VAL A 440 -6.26 1.93 35.44
N SER A 441 -6.77 0.87 34.78
CA SER A 441 -8.11 0.36 35.04
C SER A 441 -8.28 -0.14 36.46
N GLY A 442 -7.29 -0.91 36.99
CA GLY A 442 -7.31 -1.40 38.36
C GLY A 442 -7.24 -0.29 39.42
N LEU A 443 -6.39 0.72 39.20
CA LEU A 443 -6.30 1.90 40.09
C LEU A 443 -7.58 2.73 40.07
N ALA A 444 -8.27 2.79 38.96
CA ALA A 444 -9.56 3.44 38.82
C ALA A 444 -10.72 2.63 39.45
N GLY A 445 -10.51 1.39 39.89
CA GLY A 445 -11.56 0.52 40.40
C GLY A 445 -12.48 -0.05 39.32
N ILE A 446 -12.01 -0.20 38.09
CA ILE A 446 -12.70 -0.82 36.96
C ILE A 446 -12.35 -2.30 36.96
N SER A 447 -13.33 -3.18 37.01
CA SER A 447 -13.16 -4.63 37.10
C SER A 447 -13.76 -5.38 35.91
N GLY A 448 -13.38 -6.65 35.76
CA GLY A 448 -13.91 -7.54 34.71
C GLY A 448 -13.16 -7.52 33.38
N ASN A 449 -12.19 -6.60 33.20
CA ASN A 449 -11.23 -6.60 32.09
C ASN A 449 -9.99 -7.45 32.37
N SER A 450 -9.08 -7.57 31.40
CA SER A 450 -7.83 -8.29 31.56
C SER A 450 -6.92 -7.59 32.58
N GLN A 451 -6.42 -8.37 33.56
CA GLN A 451 -5.48 -7.90 34.58
C GLN A 451 -4.03 -8.29 34.27
N ASP A 452 -3.76 -8.93 33.13
CA ASP A 452 -2.42 -9.23 32.66
C ASP A 452 -1.62 -7.94 32.51
N PRO A 453 -0.39 -7.85 33.09
CA PRO A 453 0.48 -6.66 32.97
C PRO A 453 0.72 -6.19 31.52
N ALA A 454 0.79 -7.10 30.55
CA ALA A 454 0.92 -6.73 29.13
C ALA A 454 -0.28 -5.94 28.62
N ASN A 455 -1.46 -6.09 29.22
CA ASN A 455 -2.71 -5.42 28.86
C ASN A 455 -3.02 -4.20 29.75
N TRP A 456 -2.17 -3.79 30.66
CA TRP A 456 -2.44 -2.63 31.51
C TRP A 456 -2.59 -1.35 30.71
N GLY A 457 -3.51 -0.49 31.12
CA GLY A 457 -3.85 0.77 30.49
C GLY A 457 -5.29 1.21 30.78
N PRO A 458 -5.71 2.38 30.28
CA PRO A 458 -7.08 2.83 30.40
C PRO A 458 -8.01 2.02 29.50
N PRO A 459 -9.30 1.86 29.84
CA PRO A 459 -10.30 1.44 28.86
C PRO A 459 -10.40 2.47 27.75
N SER A 460 -10.80 2.05 26.57
CA SER A 460 -11.10 3.00 25.48
C SER A 460 -12.41 3.75 25.78
N LEU A 461 -12.35 5.08 25.79
CA LEU A 461 -13.53 5.93 25.99
C LEU A 461 -13.89 6.62 24.67
N THR A 462 -15.14 6.51 24.25
CA THR A 462 -15.68 7.18 23.06
C THR A 462 -16.76 8.16 23.49
N PHE A 463 -16.70 9.38 22.94
CA PHE A 463 -17.64 10.46 23.22
C PHE A 463 -18.21 11.04 21.92
N SER A 464 -19.37 11.66 22.01
CA SER A 464 -19.96 12.42 20.92
C SER A 464 -19.39 13.85 20.82
N THR A 465 -18.99 14.46 21.94
CA THR A 465 -18.62 15.89 22.00
C THR A 465 -17.16 16.12 22.33
N ILE A 466 -16.52 15.28 23.13
CA ILE A 466 -15.10 15.43 23.51
C ILE A 466 -14.23 14.36 22.85
N THR A 467 -12.92 14.58 22.90
CA THR A 467 -11.95 13.62 22.39
C THR A 467 -11.96 12.35 23.22
N GLY A 468 -12.08 11.22 22.57
CA GLY A 468 -12.01 9.91 23.22
C GLY A 468 -10.63 9.57 23.74
N LEU A 469 -10.55 8.88 24.88
CA LEU A 469 -9.31 8.41 25.49
C LEU A 469 -8.96 7.02 24.97
N SER A 470 -7.76 6.84 24.44
CA SER A 470 -7.23 5.52 24.09
C SER A 470 -5.71 5.55 23.97
N ASP A 471 -5.07 4.41 24.17
CA ASP A 471 -3.68 4.14 23.79
C ASP A 471 -3.61 2.94 22.86
N ALA A 472 -2.40 2.48 22.49
CA ALA A 472 -2.24 1.30 21.64
C ALA A 472 -2.74 0.02 22.34
N VAL A 473 -3.08 -1.00 21.56
CA VAL A 473 -3.38 -2.35 22.06
C VAL A 473 -2.13 -3.20 21.91
N PRO A 474 -1.75 -3.99 22.92
CA PRO A 474 -0.62 -4.92 22.83
C PRO A 474 -0.86 -5.90 21.68
N ASN A 475 0.15 -6.10 20.85
CA ASN A 475 0.04 -7.00 19.70
C ASN A 475 1.41 -7.56 19.33
N PHE A 476 1.55 -8.88 19.40
CA PHE A 476 2.65 -9.60 18.79
C PHE A 476 2.10 -10.46 17.65
N ASN A 477 2.70 -10.35 16.47
CA ASN A 477 2.30 -11.09 15.28
C ASN A 477 3.54 -11.53 14.51
N ARG A 478 3.67 -12.83 14.25
CA ARG A 478 4.73 -13.40 13.44
C ARG A 478 4.16 -14.18 12.27
N ASN A 479 4.34 -13.64 11.09
CA ASN A 479 3.92 -14.24 9.83
C ASN A 479 5.08 -14.93 9.14
N ARG A 480 4.91 -16.19 8.76
CA ARG A 480 5.87 -16.97 8.00
C ARG A 480 5.21 -17.55 6.76
N THR A 481 5.89 -17.41 5.63
CA THR A 481 5.45 -18.02 4.38
C THR A 481 6.57 -18.86 3.81
N TYR A 482 6.28 -20.11 3.53
CA TYR A 482 7.12 -21.06 2.81
C TYR A 482 6.51 -21.24 1.42
N GLY A 483 7.27 -20.95 0.37
CA GLY A 483 6.78 -21.02 -1.00
C GLY A 483 7.70 -21.81 -1.91
N GLY A 484 7.11 -22.54 -2.83
CA GLY A 484 7.82 -23.21 -3.92
C GLY A 484 6.98 -23.16 -5.18
N GLY A 485 7.65 -22.95 -6.32
CA GLY A 485 6.96 -22.89 -7.60
C GLY A 485 7.91 -22.96 -8.78
N ALA A 486 7.35 -22.95 -9.97
CA ALA A 486 8.11 -22.91 -11.20
C ALA A 486 7.37 -22.08 -12.25
N GLU A 487 8.14 -21.30 -12.99
CA GLU A 487 7.70 -20.54 -14.15
C GLU A 487 8.44 -21.04 -15.38
N SER A 488 7.74 -21.19 -16.50
CA SER A 488 8.27 -21.71 -17.75
C SER A 488 7.94 -20.77 -18.90
N TYR A 489 8.91 -20.59 -19.79
CA TYR A 489 8.78 -19.76 -20.98
C TYR A 489 9.02 -20.65 -22.21
N LEU A 490 8.05 -20.67 -23.14
CA LEU A 490 8.14 -21.40 -24.38
C LEU A 490 7.82 -20.46 -25.55
N SER A 491 8.79 -20.25 -26.43
CA SER A 491 8.62 -19.49 -27.67
C SER A 491 8.48 -20.44 -28.86
N ARG A 492 7.35 -20.35 -29.60
CA ARG A 492 7.11 -21.19 -30.77
C ARG A 492 6.45 -20.39 -31.91
N GLY A 493 7.23 -20.03 -32.90
CA GLY A 493 6.75 -19.24 -34.03
C GLY A 493 6.25 -17.86 -33.62
N ARG A 494 4.95 -17.63 -33.71
CA ARG A 494 4.30 -16.36 -33.34
C ARG A 494 3.75 -16.34 -31.90
N HIS A 495 3.90 -17.41 -31.16
CA HIS A 495 3.39 -17.60 -29.81
C HIS A 495 4.53 -17.58 -28.80
N ASN A 496 4.33 -16.87 -27.69
CA ASN A 496 5.19 -16.88 -26.52
C ASN A 496 4.37 -17.28 -25.30
N PHE A 497 4.47 -18.53 -24.92
CA PHE A 497 3.77 -19.05 -23.75
C PHE A 497 4.58 -18.79 -22.50
N THR A 498 3.90 -18.30 -21.46
CA THR A 498 4.37 -18.27 -20.08
C THR A 498 3.39 -19.07 -19.25
N PHE A 499 3.87 -20.10 -18.56
CA PHE A 499 3.03 -20.93 -17.71
C PHE A 499 3.79 -21.36 -16.46
N GLY A 500 3.05 -21.60 -15.41
CA GLY A 500 3.65 -21.95 -14.13
C GLY A 500 2.63 -22.16 -13.04
N GLY A 501 3.13 -22.31 -11.83
CA GLY A 501 2.33 -22.41 -10.63
C GLY A 501 3.16 -22.33 -9.37
N ASP A 502 2.51 -21.97 -8.29
CA ASP A 502 3.09 -21.78 -6.96
C ASP A 502 2.28 -22.54 -5.91
N LEU A 503 2.98 -23.07 -4.91
CA LEU A 503 2.40 -23.60 -3.68
C LEU A 503 3.00 -22.86 -2.49
N ARG A 504 2.16 -22.36 -1.60
CA ARG A 504 2.55 -21.62 -0.40
C ARG A 504 1.87 -22.20 0.84
N ARG A 505 2.64 -22.26 1.91
CA ARG A 505 2.12 -22.50 3.27
C ARG A 505 2.30 -21.22 4.06
N VAL A 506 1.19 -20.70 4.59
CA VAL A 506 1.15 -19.52 5.46
C VAL A 506 0.98 -19.96 6.90
N ALA A 507 1.82 -19.49 7.79
CA ALA A 507 1.76 -19.72 9.22
C ALA A 507 1.79 -18.35 9.93
N VAL A 508 0.72 -18.06 10.68
CA VAL A 508 0.56 -16.82 11.43
C VAL A 508 0.47 -17.18 12.91
N ASP A 509 1.45 -16.73 13.69
CA ASP A 509 1.45 -16.90 15.14
C ASP A 509 1.17 -15.54 15.76
N ILE A 510 0.12 -15.44 16.54
CA ILE A 510 -0.37 -14.17 17.10
C ILE A 510 -0.48 -14.33 18.62
N GLU A 511 0.07 -13.35 19.33
CA GLU A 511 -0.15 -13.18 20.75
C GLU A 511 -0.73 -11.78 20.96
N SER A 512 -2.03 -11.69 20.97
CA SER A 512 -2.77 -10.43 21.14
C SER A 512 -4.22 -10.71 21.50
N GLN A 513 -4.85 -9.70 22.04
CA GLN A 513 -6.28 -9.73 22.37
C GLN A 513 -6.99 -8.59 21.65
N GLN A 514 -8.28 -8.75 21.37
CA GLN A 514 -9.01 -7.78 20.54
C GLN A 514 -9.30 -6.48 21.31
N ASN A 515 -9.84 -6.59 22.51
CA ASN A 515 -10.21 -5.46 23.37
C ASN A 515 -10.06 -5.85 24.84
N PRO A 516 -8.82 -6.09 25.33
CA PRO A 516 -8.59 -6.66 26.64
C PRO A 516 -8.87 -5.70 27.80
N ARG A 517 -8.83 -4.39 27.53
CA ARG A 517 -9.12 -3.32 28.50
C ARG A 517 -10.58 -2.96 28.55
N GLY A 518 -11.32 -3.33 27.50
CA GLY A 518 -12.71 -2.93 27.31
C GLY A 518 -12.85 -1.51 26.76
N SER A 519 -14.05 -1.20 26.34
CA SER A 519 -14.41 0.13 25.84
C SER A 519 -15.77 0.56 26.39
N PHE A 520 -15.90 1.88 26.64
CA PHE A 520 -17.13 2.53 27.03
C PHE A 520 -17.47 3.62 26.02
N ALA A 521 -18.75 3.75 25.66
CA ALA A 521 -19.27 4.87 24.88
C ALA A 521 -20.21 5.74 25.72
N PHE A 522 -20.00 7.05 25.64
CA PHE A 522 -20.81 8.06 26.29
C PHE A 522 -21.41 8.95 25.20
N THR A 523 -22.72 9.08 25.17
CA THR A 523 -23.42 9.72 24.06
C THR A 523 -24.36 10.84 24.48
N GLY A 524 -24.50 11.08 25.81
CA GLY A 524 -25.47 12.01 26.35
C GLY A 524 -26.88 11.44 26.42
N ALA A 525 -27.08 10.16 26.13
CA ALA A 525 -28.43 9.56 26.12
C ALA A 525 -29.11 9.51 27.49
N VAL A 526 -28.34 9.56 28.57
CA VAL A 526 -28.82 9.44 29.95
C VAL A 526 -29.11 10.82 30.57
N THR A 527 -28.19 11.75 30.43
CA THR A 527 -28.24 13.05 31.08
C THR A 527 -28.45 14.24 30.14
N GLY A 528 -28.34 14.06 28.83
CA GLY A 528 -28.31 15.14 27.85
C GLY A 528 -26.87 15.58 27.46
N SER A 529 -25.82 15.13 28.20
CA SER A 529 -24.42 15.41 27.91
C SER A 529 -23.54 14.14 28.09
N ASP A 530 -22.75 13.81 27.14
CA ASP A 530 -21.80 12.68 27.21
C ASP A 530 -20.73 12.85 28.31
N VAL A 531 -20.29 14.08 28.57
CA VAL A 531 -19.38 14.38 29.68
C VAL A 531 -20.10 14.23 31.03
N ALA A 532 -21.37 14.61 31.14
CA ALA A 532 -22.16 14.40 32.35
C ALA A 532 -22.41 12.90 32.59
N ASP A 533 -22.76 12.13 31.54
CA ASP A 533 -22.90 10.68 31.59
C ASP A 533 -21.59 10.05 32.13
N PHE A 534 -20.44 10.53 31.62
CA PHE A 534 -19.10 10.07 32.06
C PHE A 534 -18.85 10.41 33.52
N LEU A 535 -19.11 11.63 33.95
CA LEU A 535 -18.89 12.04 35.35
C LEU A 535 -19.74 11.25 36.33
N LEU A 536 -20.98 10.94 35.95
CA LEU A 536 -21.85 10.07 36.74
C LEU A 536 -21.46 8.58 36.63
N GLY A 537 -20.55 8.23 35.72
CA GLY A 537 -20.08 6.87 35.49
C GLY A 537 -21.12 5.96 34.83
N VAL A 538 -22.04 6.50 34.02
CA VAL A 538 -23.14 5.78 33.36
C VAL A 538 -22.94 5.74 31.83
N PRO A 539 -22.14 4.80 31.31
CA PRO A 539 -21.92 4.69 29.87
C PRO A 539 -23.18 4.25 29.14
N SER A 540 -23.35 4.66 27.88
CA SER A 540 -24.44 4.22 27.00
C SER A 540 -24.27 2.77 26.56
N THR A 541 -23.02 2.36 26.32
CA THR A 541 -22.65 0.98 25.99
C THR A 541 -21.30 0.64 26.60
N SER A 542 -21.09 -0.65 26.85
CA SER A 542 -19.79 -1.24 27.15
C SER A 542 -19.50 -2.42 26.24
N SER A 543 -18.23 -2.64 25.90
CA SER A 543 -17.80 -3.77 25.08
C SER A 543 -16.44 -4.27 25.55
N ILE A 544 -16.26 -5.59 25.50
CA ILE A 544 -15.00 -6.25 25.87
C ILE A 544 -14.80 -7.50 25.05
N ALA A 545 -13.53 -7.80 24.68
CA ALA A 545 -13.18 -9.04 24.01
C ALA A 545 -11.74 -9.42 24.38
N PHE A 546 -11.57 -10.40 25.26
CA PHE A 546 -10.28 -10.94 25.67
C PHE A 546 -10.35 -12.41 26.08
N GLY A 547 -9.23 -13.09 26.06
CA GLY A 547 -9.05 -14.52 26.13
C GLY A 547 -8.44 -15.02 24.82
N ASN A 548 -8.03 -16.26 24.76
CA ASN A 548 -7.39 -16.86 23.58
C ASN A 548 -6.28 -15.97 22.97
N ALA A 549 -5.36 -15.53 23.84
CA ALA A 549 -4.33 -14.56 23.47
C ALA A 549 -3.38 -15.12 22.40
N ASP A 550 -2.93 -16.36 22.54
CA ASP A 550 -2.06 -17.09 21.63
C ASP A 550 -2.85 -17.85 20.57
N LYS A 551 -2.62 -17.56 19.30
CA LYS A 551 -3.31 -18.14 18.15
C LYS A 551 -2.31 -18.60 17.10
N TYR A 552 -2.51 -19.81 16.56
CA TYR A 552 -1.61 -20.44 15.58
C TYR A 552 -2.36 -20.75 14.29
N LEU A 553 -2.50 -19.74 13.43
CA LEU A 553 -3.28 -19.84 12.20
C LEU A 553 -2.46 -20.45 11.06
N ARG A 554 -3.07 -21.32 10.26
CA ARG A 554 -2.43 -22.03 9.14
C ARG A 554 -3.33 -22.01 7.91
N ALA A 555 -2.71 -21.75 6.75
CA ALA A 555 -3.39 -21.84 5.45
C ALA A 555 -2.43 -22.32 4.36
N TYR A 556 -3.01 -22.84 3.28
CA TYR A 556 -2.31 -23.16 2.04
C TYR A 556 -2.89 -22.32 0.90
N SER A 557 -2.03 -21.89 0.01
CA SER A 557 -2.43 -21.20 -1.23
C SER A 557 -1.71 -21.86 -2.39
N SER A 558 -2.44 -22.12 -3.46
CA SER A 558 -1.90 -22.68 -4.70
C SER A 558 -2.45 -21.92 -5.90
N ASP A 559 -1.65 -21.82 -6.93
CA ASP A 559 -2.07 -21.23 -8.18
C ASP A 559 -1.43 -21.94 -9.38
N LEU A 560 -2.15 -21.90 -10.50
CA LEU A 560 -1.69 -22.34 -11.80
C LEU A 560 -2.07 -21.30 -12.84
N TYR A 561 -1.18 -21.02 -13.78
CA TYR A 561 -1.47 -20.05 -14.83
C TYR A 561 -0.82 -20.41 -16.16
N ILE A 562 -1.46 -19.94 -17.23
CA ILE A 562 -0.92 -19.95 -18.57
C ILE A 562 -1.30 -18.66 -19.28
N THR A 563 -0.35 -18.07 -20.01
CA THR A 563 -0.55 -16.90 -20.85
C THR A 563 0.15 -17.10 -22.17
N ASP A 564 -0.49 -16.73 -23.27
CA ASP A 564 0.07 -16.70 -24.62
C ASP A 564 0.12 -15.25 -25.13
N ASP A 565 1.30 -14.78 -25.44
CA ASP A 565 1.53 -13.55 -26.20
C ASP A 565 1.61 -13.92 -27.70
N TRP A 566 0.48 -13.80 -28.37
CA TRP A 566 0.31 -14.19 -29.75
C TRP A 566 0.45 -13.00 -30.71
N ARG A 567 1.51 -13.01 -31.50
CA ARG A 567 1.70 -12.07 -32.61
C ARG A 567 0.85 -12.48 -33.81
N PHE A 568 -0.46 -12.15 -33.74
CA PHE A 568 -1.42 -12.55 -34.76
C PHE A 568 -1.04 -12.02 -36.14
N SER A 569 -0.64 -10.73 -36.21
CA SER A 569 -0.12 -10.09 -37.41
C SER A 569 0.98 -9.08 -37.06
N PRO A 570 1.69 -8.49 -38.05
CA PRO A 570 2.64 -7.42 -37.80
C PRO A 570 2.05 -6.18 -37.07
N THR A 571 0.73 -5.99 -37.18
CA THR A 571 0.00 -4.85 -36.64
C THR A 571 -0.88 -5.21 -35.43
N LEU A 572 -1.10 -6.50 -35.16
CA LEU A 572 -1.98 -6.97 -34.10
C LEU A 572 -1.28 -8.02 -33.23
N THR A 573 -1.14 -7.70 -31.95
CA THR A 573 -0.72 -8.64 -30.90
C THR A 573 -1.89 -8.89 -29.96
N MET A 574 -2.16 -10.14 -29.67
CA MET A 574 -3.16 -10.59 -28.71
C MET A 574 -2.48 -11.25 -27.53
N GLN A 575 -3.05 -11.08 -26.36
CA GLN A 575 -2.65 -11.78 -25.14
C GLN A 575 -3.86 -12.51 -24.60
N ILE A 576 -3.72 -13.80 -24.38
CA ILE A 576 -4.79 -14.65 -23.87
C ILE A 576 -4.20 -15.47 -22.72
N GLY A 577 -4.87 -15.45 -21.57
CA GLY A 577 -4.39 -16.15 -20.40
C GLY A 577 -5.51 -16.59 -19.48
N ALA A 578 -5.20 -17.54 -18.64
CA ALA A 578 -6.04 -17.97 -17.54
C ALA A 578 -5.16 -18.24 -16.32
N ARG A 579 -5.67 -17.90 -15.16
CA ARG A 579 -5.08 -18.24 -13.87
C ARG A 579 -6.15 -18.88 -13.00
N TRP A 580 -5.81 -19.92 -12.31
CA TRP A 580 -6.64 -20.51 -11.26
C TRP A 580 -5.93 -20.36 -9.91
N GLU A 581 -6.63 -19.79 -8.95
CA GLU A 581 -6.12 -19.59 -7.59
C GLU A 581 -7.03 -20.26 -6.57
N TYR A 582 -6.41 -20.87 -5.61
CA TYR A 582 -7.10 -21.51 -4.49
C TYR A 582 -6.37 -21.18 -3.19
N GLU A 583 -7.12 -20.65 -2.23
CA GLU A 583 -6.66 -20.42 -0.87
C GLU A 583 -7.58 -21.17 0.09
N THR A 584 -7.00 -21.96 1.00
CA THR A 584 -7.79 -22.62 2.04
C THR A 584 -8.24 -21.59 3.07
N PRO A 585 -9.47 -21.68 3.61
CA PRO A 585 -9.80 -21.02 4.85
C PRO A 585 -8.73 -21.31 5.91
N MET A 586 -8.40 -20.34 6.76
CA MET A 586 -7.41 -20.55 7.80
C MET A 586 -7.97 -21.46 8.89
N THR A 587 -7.15 -22.40 9.34
CA THR A 587 -7.39 -23.24 10.51
C THR A 587 -6.58 -22.74 11.69
N GLU A 588 -7.04 -22.99 12.91
CA GLU A 588 -6.28 -22.74 14.13
C GLU A 588 -5.77 -24.07 14.69
N SER A 589 -4.46 -24.18 14.94
CA SER A 589 -3.77 -25.45 15.23
C SER A 589 -4.29 -26.20 16.47
N LEU A 590 -4.97 -25.50 17.37
CA LEU A 590 -5.57 -26.07 18.58
C LEU A 590 -7.11 -26.14 18.49
N GLY A 591 -7.69 -25.85 17.32
CA GLY A 591 -9.13 -25.90 17.07
C GLY A 591 -9.94 -24.82 17.81
N ARG A 592 -9.33 -23.71 18.21
CA ARG A 592 -9.94 -22.68 19.03
C ARG A 592 -10.63 -21.58 18.20
N LEU A 593 -11.54 -22.01 17.33
CA LEU A 593 -12.40 -21.12 16.53
C LEU A 593 -13.86 -21.36 16.89
N ALA A 594 -14.65 -20.29 16.89
CA ALA A 594 -16.09 -20.34 17.11
C ALA A 594 -16.82 -19.43 16.12
N ASN A 595 -17.94 -19.91 15.56
CA ASN A 595 -18.88 -19.17 14.73
C ASN A 595 -20.30 -19.36 15.29
N LEU A 596 -21.24 -18.55 14.81
CA LEU A 596 -22.66 -18.79 15.03
C LEU A 596 -23.28 -19.42 13.79
N ALA A 597 -23.87 -20.60 13.95
CA ALA A 597 -24.79 -21.16 12.96
C ALA A 597 -26.14 -20.45 13.11
N LEU A 598 -26.56 -19.79 12.05
CA LEU A 598 -27.80 -19.03 11.99
C LEU A 598 -28.82 -19.74 11.13
N THR A 599 -30.07 -19.80 11.58
CA THR A 599 -31.18 -20.30 10.76
C THR A 599 -31.51 -19.31 9.63
N PRO A 600 -32.03 -19.77 8.48
CA PRO A 600 -32.49 -18.86 7.43
C PRO A 600 -33.48 -17.81 7.99
N GLY A 601 -33.29 -16.55 7.63
CA GLY A 601 -34.05 -15.42 8.17
C GLY A 601 -33.62 -14.96 9.56
N PHE A 602 -32.51 -15.45 10.09
CA PHE A 602 -31.89 -15.04 11.36
C PHE A 602 -32.85 -15.17 12.56
N THR A 603 -33.57 -16.27 12.65
CA THR A 603 -34.55 -16.49 13.72
C THR A 603 -33.97 -17.20 14.95
N SER A 604 -32.83 -17.86 14.81
CA SER A 604 -32.09 -18.43 15.93
C SER A 604 -30.58 -18.48 15.63
N ALA A 605 -29.78 -18.54 16.68
CA ALA A 605 -28.31 -18.71 16.60
C ALA A 605 -27.84 -19.78 17.57
N SER A 606 -26.90 -20.61 17.13
CA SER A 606 -26.22 -21.58 17.99
C SER A 606 -24.72 -21.59 17.73
N PRO A 607 -23.84 -21.69 18.76
CA PRO A 607 -22.39 -21.73 18.57
C PRO A 607 -21.97 -23.03 17.88
N VAL A 608 -21.03 -22.90 16.92
CA VAL A 608 -20.33 -24.01 16.28
C VAL A 608 -18.84 -23.82 16.48
N LEU A 609 -18.15 -24.87 16.92
CA LEU A 609 -16.74 -24.80 17.32
C LEU A 609 -15.84 -25.63 16.40
N GLY A 610 -14.58 -25.28 16.35
CA GLY A 610 -13.53 -26.02 15.65
C GLY A 610 -13.20 -25.46 14.26
N ASP A 611 -12.50 -26.26 13.47
CA ASP A 611 -12.14 -25.92 12.09
C ASP A 611 -13.29 -26.18 11.11
N GLY A 612 -13.16 -25.69 9.88
CA GLY A 612 -14.17 -25.89 8.82
C GLY A 612 -15.42 -25.02 8.94
N LEU A 613 -15.35 -23.94 9.75
CA LEU A 613 -16.45 -22.99 9.94
C LEU A 613 -16.78 -22.18 8.67
N ILE A 614 -15.84 -22.09 7.74
CA ILE A 614 -15.99 -21.48 6.42
C ILE A 614 -15.69 -22.53 5.36
N GLN A 615 -16.58 -22.68 4.38
CA GLN A 615 -16.38 -23.59 3.26
C GLN A 615 -15.33 -23.04 2.29
N PRO A 616 -14.41 -23.87 1.77
CA PRO A 616 -13.41 -23.42 0.83
C PRO A 616 -14.03 -23.00 -0.52
N ASP A 617 -13.70 -21.80 -0.97
CA ASP A 617 -14.13 -21.33 -2.28
C ASP A 617 -13.16 -21.81 -3.37
N ARG A 618 -13.66 -22.65 -4.29
CA ARG A 618 -12.89 -23.27 -5.39
C ARG A 618 -13.11 -22.61 -6.75
N THR A 619 -13.88 -21.54 -6.82
CA THR A 619 -14.27 -20.86 -8.07
C THR A 619 -13.22 -19.89 -8.61
N GLY A 620 -11.95 -20.08 -8.25
CA GLY A 620 -10.85 -19.14 -8.49
C GLY A 620 -10.33 -19.00 -9.92
N LEU A 621 -11.13 -19.23 -10.97
CA LEU A 621 -10.70 -19.09 -12.37
C LEU A 621 -10.72 -17.62 -12.81
N GLN A 622 -9.60 -17.13 -13.30
CA GLN A 622 -9.36 -15.74 -13.68
C GLN A 622 -8.92 -15.65 -15.16
N PRO A 623 -9.87 -15.58 -16.12
CA PRO A 623 -9.56 -15.38 -17.52
C PRO A 623 -9.08 -13.96 -17.76
N ARG A 624 -8.19 -13.80 -18.75
CA ARG A 624 -7.62 -12.52 -19.16
C ARG A 624 -7.43 -12.49 -20.66
N VAL A 625 -7.80 -11.38 -21.28
CA VAL A 625 -7.59 -11.14 -22.70
C VAL A 625 -7.16 -9.70 -22.94
N GLY A 626 -6.17 -9.51 -23.78
CA GLY A 626 -5.68 -8.21 -24.19
C GLY A 626 -5.40 -8.15 -25.67
N LEU A 627 -5.47 -6.97 -26.25
CA LEU A 627 -5.05 -6.72 -27.62
C LEU A 627 -4.31 -5.40 -27.74
N ALA A 628 -3.32 -5.36 -28.63
CA ALA A 628 -2.64 -4.15 -29.05
C ALA A 628 -2.65 -4.11 -30.58
N TRP A 629 -3.30 -3.09 -31.14
CA TRP A 629 -3.55 -2.97 -32.56
C TRP A 629 -3.04 -1.64 -33.11
N ARG A 630 -2.34 -1.70 -34.24
CA ARG A 630 -1.91 -0.54 -35.04
C ARG A 630 -2.71 -0.53 -36.36
N PRO A 631 -3.89 0.11 -36.37
CA PRO A 631 -4.81 0.02 -37.52
C PRO A 631 -4.25 0.60 -38.82
N VAL A 632 -3.37 1.59 -38.71
CA VAL A 632 -2.82 2.30 -39.88
C VAL A 632 -1.30 2.05 -39.91
N PRO A 633 -0.78 1.29 -40.91
CA PRO A 633 0.65 1.10 -41.07
C PRO A 633 1.38 2.44 -41.20
N GLY A 634 2.53 2.57 -40.53
CA GLY A 634 3.30 3.82 -40.56
C GLY A 634 2.77 4.94 -39.67
N SER A 635 1.59 4.81 -39.06
CA SER A 635 1.03 5.76 -38.10
C SER A 635 1.48 5.42 -36.67
N SER A 636 1.60 6.43 -35.79
CA SER A 636 1.80 6.26 -34.34
C SER A 636 0.50 5.90 -33.59
N LEU A 637 -0.62 5.76 -34.32
CA LEU A 637 -1.90 5.37 -33.72
C LEU A 637 -1.82 3.94 -33.19
N VAL A 638 -2.03 3.79 -31.88
CA VAL A 638 -2.12 2.49 -31.20
C VAL A 638 -3.43 2.42 -30.44
N ILE A 639 -4.16 1.34 -30.63
CA ILE A 639 -5.37 1.00 -29.88
C ILE A 639 -5.02 -0.20 -29.00
N ARG A 640 -5.33 -0.12 -27.71
CA ARG A 640 -5.22 -1.24 -26.81
C ARG A 640 -6.53 -1.45 -26.10
N ALA A 641 -6.91 -2.69 -25.91
CA ALA A 641 -8.05 -3.05 -25.10
C ALA A 641 -7.73 -4.31 -24.29
N GLY A 642 -8.37 -4.46 -23.15
CA GLY A 642 -8.18 -5.62 -22.30
C GLY A 642 -9.35 -5.84 -21.35
N TYR A 643 -9.53 -7.10 -20.99
CA TYR A 643 -10.45 -7.55 -19.97
C TYR A 643 -9.76 -8.60 -19.10
N GLY A 644 -10.01 -8.59 -17.81
CA GLY A 644 -9.51 -9.60 -16.92
C GLY A 644 -10.30 -9.70 -15.62
N VAL A 645 -10.37 -10.92 -15.10
CA VAL A 645 -10.94 -11.23 -13.80
C VAL A 645 -9.81 -11.38 -12.80
N TYR A 646 -9.98 -10.80 -11.61
CA TYR A 646 -9.00 -10.79 -10.52
C TYR A 646 -9.71 -11.13 -9.22
N ARG A 647 -9.03 -11.88 -8.37
CA ARG A 647 -9.57 -12.33 -7.10
C ARG A 647 -8.89 -11.63 -5.94
N ASN A 648 -9.65 -11.33 -4.89
CA ASN A 648 -9.09 -10.80 -3.65
C ASN A 648 -8.31 -11.92 -2.94
N GLN A 649 -7.20 -11.57 -2.28
CA GLN A 649 -6.35 -12.52 -1.55
C GLN A 649 -6.29 -12.14 -0.07
N ASN A 650 -5.94 -13.12 0.78
CA ASN A 650 -5.79 -12.95 2.22
C ASN A 650 -7.09 -12.51 2.94
N VAL A 651 -8.25 -12.92 2.44
CA VAL A 651 -9.55 -12.56 3.00
C VAL A 651 -9.79 -13.24 4.34
N TYR A 652 -9.26 -14.46 4.51
CA TYR A 652 -9.58 -15.30 5.65
C TYR A 652 -8.89 -14.90 6.96
N GLN A 653 -7.69 -14.32 6.93
CA GLN A 653 -6.92 -14.02 8.15
C GLN A 653 -7.67 -13.11 9.13
N PRO A 654 -8.17 -11.91 8.74
CA PRO A 654 -8.89 -11.05 9.66
C PRO A 654 -10.19 -11.68 10.16
N ILE A 655 -10.88 -12.45 9.33
CA ILE A 655 -12.10 -13.16 9.71
C ILE A 655 -11.79 -14.23 10.77
N THR A 656 -10.77 -15.06 10.54
CA THR A 656 -10.35 -16.12 11.45
C THR A 656 -9.91 -15.56 12.81
N LEU A 657 -9.28 -14.39 12.83
CA LEU A 657 -8.96 -13.69 14.07
C LEU A 657 -10.19 -13.32 14.88
N LEU A 658 -11.26 -12.86 14.23
CA LEU A 658 -12.52 -12.55 14.90
C LEU A 658 -13.21 -13.83 15.39
N LEU A 659 -13.19 -14.91 14.62
CA LEU A 659 -13.71 -16.22 15.04
C LEU A 659 -12.94 -16.80 16.23
N ALA A 660 -11.64 -16.54 16.34
CA ALA A 660 -10.81 -16.97 17.47
C ALA A 660 -11.09 -16.17 18.76
N GLN A 661 -11.75 -15.02 18.66
CA GLN A 661 -12.10 -14.13 19.76
C GLN A 661 -13.57 -14.26 20.19
N GLN A 662 -14.19 -15.43 19.98
CA GLN A 662 -15.57 -15.72 20.35
C GLN A 662 -15.64 -16.72 21.51
N ALA A 663 -16.76 -16.74 22.21
CA ALA A 663 -16.99 -17.75 23.24
C ALA A 663 -17.07 -19.16 22.63
N PRO A 664 -16.58 -20.23 23.34
CA PRO A 664 -16.17 -20.22 24.75
C PRO A 664 -14.68 -19.86 24.95
N PHE A 665 -13.91 -19.64 23.89
CA PHE A 665 -12.45 -19.42 23.97
C PHE A 665 -12.09 -18.02 24.46
N SER A 666 -12.99 -17.05 24.25
CA SER A 666 -12.81 -15.65 24.62
C SER A 666 -14.06 -15.12 25.33
N LYS A 667 -13.85 -14.23 26.29
CA LYS A 667 -14.91 -13.41 26.85
C LYS A 667 -15.17 -12.26 25.89
N ALA A 668 -16.28 -12.31 25.13
CA ALA A 668 -16.61 -11.29 24.16
C ALA A 668 -18.11 -10.94 24.26
N PHE A 669 -18.42 -9.67 24.61
CA PHE A 669 -19.80 -9.19 24.65
C PHE A 669 -19.85 -7.65 24.46
N THR A 670 -21.03 -7.19 24.03
CA THR A 670 -21.40 -5.76 24.00
C THR A 670 -22.74 -5.61 24.71
N ILE A 671 -22.84 -4.68 25.65
CA ILE A 671 -24.03 -4.41 26.46
C ILE A 671 -24.46 -2.96 26.25
N ALA A 672 -25.73 -2.74 25.97
CA ALA A 672 -26.35 -1.43 26.03
C ALA A 672 -26.89 -1.15 27.44
N ASN A 673 -26.76 0.09 27.90
CA ASN A 673 -27.28 0.54 29.18
C ASN A 673 -28.83 0.67 29.08
N THR A 674 -29.54 -0.13 29.85
CA THR A 674 -30.99 -0.11 29.91
C THR A 674 -31.45 -0.23 31.38
N ALA A 675 -32.70 0.01 31.66
CA ALA A 675 -33.23 -0.22 33.00
C ALA A 675 -33.11 -1.69 33.47
N ALA A 676 -33.14 -2.64 32.52
CA ALA A 676 -32.94 -4.07 32.79
C ALA A 676 -31.47 -4.45 32.94
N THR A 677 -30.56 -3.72 32.30
CA THR A 677 -29.11 -3.94 32.34
C THR A 677 -28.42 -2.62 32.63
N PRO A 678 -28.46 -2.12 33.89
CA PRO A 678 -27.83 -0.85 34.25
C PRO A 678 -26.33 -1.00 34.24
N LEU A 679 -25.65 -0.16 33.45
CA LEU A 679 -24.20 -0.11 33.33
C LEU A 679 -23.58 0.99 34.16
N SER A 680 -22.42 0.73 34.72
CA SER A 680 -21.54 1.72 35.34
C SER A 680 -20.10 1.48 34.89
N LEU A 681 -19.22 2.45 35.08
CA LEU A 681 -17.79 2.30 34.86
C LEU A 681 -17.18 1.17 35.72
N ALA A 682 -17.74 0.91 36.91
CA ALA A 682 -17.25 -0.14 37.81
C ALA A 682 -17.62 -1.55 37.33
N ASN A 683 -18.82 -1.75 36.79
CA ASN A 683 -19.36 -3.08 36.46
C ASN A 683 -19.48 -3.38 34.96
N GLY A 684 -19.18 -2.42 34.09
CA GLY A 684 -19.46 -2.52 32.64
C GLY A 684 -18.81 -3.68 31.92
N PHE A 685 -17.81 -4.31 32.51
CA PHE A 685 -17.14 -5.50 31.95
C PHE A 685 -17.49 -6.78 32.73
N THR A 686 -18.47 -6.74 33.59
CA THR A 686 -19.02 -7.92 34.24
C THR A 686 -20.21 -8.43 33.43
N ALA A 687 -20.11 -9.64 32.87
CA ALA A 687 -21.19 -10.21 32.05
C ALA A 687 -22.44 -10.40 32.89
N PRO A 688 -23.62 -9.91 32.50
CA PRO A 688 -24.90 -10.33 33.08
C PRO A 688 -25.10 -11.84 32.86
N ALA A 689 -25.80 -12.49 33.77
CA ALA A 689 -26.04 -13.95 33.70
C ALA A 689 -26.71 -14.43 32.38
N ALA A 690 -27.36 -13.53 31.64
CA ALA A 690 -28.02 -13.78 30.37
C ALA A 690 -27.31 -13.17 29.15
N ALA A 691 -26.08 -12.64 29.29
CA ALA A 691 -25.37 -12.06 28.14
C ALA A 691 -24.96 -13.18 27.18
N ALA A 692 -25.52 -13.17 26.03
CA ALA A 692 -25.00 -13.95 24.91
C ALA A 692 -23.63 -13.40 24.52
N SER A 693 -22.65 -14.31 24.39
CA SER A 693 -21.23 -13.99 24.47
C SER A 693 -20.50 -14.01 23.13
N ASN A 694 -21.21 -13.85 22.00
CA ASN A 694 -20.58 -13.74 20.69
C ASN A 694 -20.93 -12.40 20.03
N THR A 695 -19.91 -11.70 19.54
CA THR A 695 -20.05 -10.35 18.93
C THR A 695 -19.91 -10.36 17.42
N PHE A 696 -19.54 -11.52 16.85
CA PHE A 696 -19.25 -11.66 15.42
C PHE A 696 -19.66 -13.05 14.92
N ALA A 697 -20.14 -13.09 13.69
CA ALA A 697 -20.39 -14.31 12.94
C ALA A 697 -20.09 -14.12 11.45
N VAL A 698 -19.80 -15.20 10.76
CA VAL A 698 -19.52 -15.21 9.32
C VAL A 698 -20.39 -16.25 8.61
N ASP A 699 -20.78 -15.92 7.37
CA ASP A 699 -21.46 -16.86 6.48
C ASP A 699 -20.53 -18.06 6.21
N PRO A 700 -20.95 -19.29 6.54
CA PRO A 700 -20.16 -20.48 6.21
C PRO A 700 -19.88 -20.65 4.71
N ASN A 701 -20.73 -20.09 3.83
CA ASN A 701 -20.58 -20.13 2.38
C ASN A 701 -19.92 -18.86 1.81
N LEU A 702 -19.09 -18.20 2.62
CA LEU A 702 -18.39 -16.99 2.21
C LEU A 702 -17.62 -17.21 0.90
N ARG A 703 -17.85 -16.33 -0.07
CA ARG A 703 -17.10 -16.29 -1.33
C ARG A 703 -16.00 -15.26 -1.27
N VAL A 704 -14.93 -15.53 -1.98
CA VAL A 704 -13.81 -14.59 -2.12
C VAL A 704 -14.15 -13.57 -3.20
N GLY A 705 -14.14 -12.30 -2.86
CA GLY A 705 -14.50 -11.22 -3.76
C GLY A 705 -13.69 -11.19 -5.05
N GLU A 706 -14.36 -10.92 -6.17
CA GLU A 706 -13.79 -10.84 -7.50
C GLU A 706 -13.93 -9.43 -8.08
N ALA A 707 -12.97 -9.02 -8.90
CA ALA A 707 -12.99 -7.79 -9.65
C ALA A 707 -12.83 -8.09 -11.14
N GLN A 708 -13.83 -7.71 -11.94
CA GLN A 708 -13.76 -7.67 -13.38
C GLN A 708 -13.27 -6.29 -13.81
N ASN A 709 -12.15 -6.25 -14.51
CA ASN A 709 -11.55 -5.02 -15.00
C ASN A 709 -11.53 -5.02 -16.52
N TRP A 710 -11.91 -3.91 -17.14
CA TRP A 710 -11.77 -3.71 -18.58
C TRP A 710 -11.25 -2.32 -18.86
N GLN A 711 -10.53 -2.21 -19.97
CA GLN A 711 -10.02 -0.93 -20.43
C GLN A 711 -9.96 -0.85 -21.94
N ALA A 712 -10.08 0.36 -22.46
CA ALA A 712 -9.81 0.69 -23.85
C ALA A 712 -8.96 1.98 -23.88
N LEU A 713 -7.89 1.95 -24.66
CA LEU A 713 -6.92 3.04 -24.75
C LEU A 713 -6.63 3.35 -26.21
N ILE A 714 -6.61 4.64 -26.53
CA ILE A 714 -6.19 5.17 -27.83
C ILE A 714 -5.03 6.11 -27.60
N GLN A 715 -3.91 5.84 -28.24
CA GLN A 715 -2.69 6.64 -28.16
C GLN A 715 -2.27 7.12 -29.53
N ARG A 716 -1.83 8.38 -29.63
CA ARG A 716 -1.25 8.95 -30.83
C ARG A 716 -0.14 9.94 -30.50
N ASP A 717 0.94 9.88 -31.27
CA ASP A 717 1.99 10.90 -31.22
C ASP A 717 1.58 12.11 -32.08
N LEU A 718 1.82 13.29 -31.54
CA LEU A 718 1.55 14.59 -32.16
C LEU A 718 2.86 15.33 -32.43
N PRO A 719 2.86 16.35 -33.32
CA PRO A 719 4.02 17.22 -33.53
C PRO A 719 4.54 17.81 -32.21
N GLY A 720 5.82 18.15 -32.14
CA GLY A 720 6.42 18.74 -30.95
C GLY A 720 6.82 17.73 -29.85
N SER A 721 6.96 16.44 -30.20
CA SER A 721 7.29 15.35 -29.25
C SER A 721 6.20 15.13 -28.18
N LEU A 722 4.95 15.45 -28.56
CA LEU A 722 3.77 15.22 -27.72
C LEU A 722 3.18 13.83 -27.99
N THR A 723 2.68 13.20 -26.96
CA THR A 723 1.85 11.99 -27.06
C THR A 723 0.54 12.26 -26.33
N ILE A 724 -0.57 12.03 -26.98
CA ILE A 724 -1.90 12.06 -26.37
C ILE A 724 -2.41 10.64 -26.18
N THR A 725 -2.98 10.41 -25.01
CA THR A 725 -3.57 9.10 -24.66
C THR A 725 -4.94 9.35 -24.03
N GLY A 726 -5.99 8.77 -24.63
CA GLY A 726 -7.31 8.69 -24.06
C GLY A 726 -7.56 7.27 -23.57
N THR A 727 -8.00 7.09 -22.33
CA THR A 727 -8.25 5.79 -21.72
C THR A 727 -9.63 5.77 -21.07
N TYR A 728 -10.40 4.73 -21.32
CA TYR A 728 -11.57 4.37 -20.53
C TYR A 728 -11.25 3.15 -19.68
N LEU A 729 -11.62 3.21 -18.40
CA LEU A 729 -11.43 2.16 -17.42
C LEU A 729 -12.77 1.81 -16.78
N GLY A 730 -13.08 0.54 -16.70
CA GLY A 730 -14.23 0.03 -15.97
C GLY A 730 -13.80 -1.06 -15.01
N THR A 731 -14.42 -1.08 -13.83
CA THR A 731 -14.24 -2.12 -12.80
C THR A 731 -15.59 -2.50 -12.24
N ARG A 732 -15.86 -3.77 -12.08
CA ARG A 732 -17.00 -4.30 -11.33
C ARG A 732 -16.49 -5.29 -10.30
N GLY A 733 -16.79 -5.02 -9.02
CA GLY A 733 -16.55 -5.94 -7.91
C GLY A 733 -17.80 -6.72 -7.59
N THR A 734 -17.67 -8.02 -7.33
CA THR A 734 -18.73 -8.93 -6.89
C THR A 734 -18.25 -9.73 -5.70
N ASP A 735 -19.17 -10.29 -4.94
CA ASP A 735 -18.88 -11.07 -3.73
C ASP A 735 -18.02 -10.31 -2.71
N LEU A 736 -18.21 -8.97 -2.61
CA LEU A 736 -17.49 -8.16 -1.64
C LEU A 736 -18.05 -8.38 -0.23
N LEU A 737 -17.19 -8.24 0.77
CA LEU A 737 -17.59 -8.39 2.16
C LEU A 737 -18.53 -7.27 2.58
N GLN A 738 -19.64 -7.63 3.21
CA GLN A 738 -20.63 -6.72 3.75
C GLN A 738 -20.98 -7.12 5.18
N GLU A 739 -20.97 -6.15 6.09
CA GLU A 739 -21.29 -6.31 7.51
C GLU A 739 -22.67 -5.74 7.79
N PHE A 740 -23.46 -6.43 8.59
CA PHE A 740 -24.76 -5.96 9.06
C PHE A 740 -25.14 -6.58 10.42
N LEU A 741 -26.22 -6.04 11.04
CA LEU A 741 -26.70 -6.46 12.36
C LEU A 741 -28.04 -7.22 12.20
N PRO A 742 -28.04 -8.57 12.12
CA PRO A 742 -29.23 -9.34 11.75
C PRO A 742 -30.32 -9.36 12.83
N ASN A 743 -30.03 -8.97 14.06
CA ASN A 743 -31.00 -8.88 15.15
C ASN A 743 -31.58 -7.48 15.35
N THR A 744 -31.44 -6.55 14.39
CA THR A 744 -32.05 -5.25 14.40
C THR A 744 -33.44 -5.26 13.78
N TYR A 745 -34.36 -4.42 14.29
CA TYR A 745 -35.77 -4.38 13.88
C TYR A 745 -36.34 -2.97 14.06
N PRO A 746 -37.39 -2.56 13.28
CA PRO A 746 -38.08 -1.29 13.48
C PRO A 746 -38.84 -1.23 14.81
N ALA A 747 -39.11 -0.02 15.26
CA ALA A 747 -39.94 0.18 16.44
C ALA A 747 -41.29 -0.50 16.33
N GLY A 748 -41.70 -1.15 17.40
CA GLY A 748 -42.97 -1.89 17.46
C GLY A 748 -42.99 -3.24 16.77
N ALA A 749 -41.90 -3.61 16.05
CA ALA A 749 -41.71 -4.96 15.52
C ALA A 749 -41.21 -5.89 16.60
N VAL A 750 -41.44 -7.19 16.40
CA VAL A 750 -40.90 -8.24 17.27
C VAL A 750 -39.44 -8.43 16.94
N ASN A 751 -38.61 -8.62 17.98
CA ASN A 751 -37.20 -9.01 17.78
C ASN A 751 -37.14 -10.28 16.93
N PRO A 752 -36.47 -10.28 15.77
CA PRO A 752 -36.41 -11.44 14.88
C PRO A 752 -35.64 -12.62 15.50
N CYS A 753 -34.70 -12.32 16.40
CA CYS A 753 -33.91 -13.34 17.08
C CYS A 753 -33.70 -13.02 18.57
N PRO A 754 -34.71 -13.29 19.46
CA PRO A 754 -34.54 -13.03 20.89
C PRO A 754 -33.39 -13.82 21.54
N SER A 755 -33.00 -14.95 20.97
CA SER A 755 -31.89 -15.79 21.42
C SER A 755 -30.53 -15.40 20.86
N CYS A 756 -30.49 -14.50 19.88
CA CYS A 756 -29.22 -14.03 19.30
C CYS A 756 -28.51 -13.06 20.24
N PRO A 757 -27.18 -12.99 20.21
CA PRO A 757 -26.45 -11.96 20.91
C PRO A 757 -26.91 -10.57 20.48
N SER A 758 -27.06 -9.64 21.44
CA SER A 758 -27.38 -8.26 21.13
C SER A 758 -26.22 -7.59 20.42
N GLY A 759 -26.47 -6.96 19.25
CA GLY A 759 -25.48 -6.17 18.52
C GLY A 759 -24.36 -6.99 17.88
N PHE A 760 -24.53 -8.29 17.62
CA PHE A 760 -23.51 -9.06 16.90
C PHE A 760 -23.49 -8.66 15.42
N ILE A 761 -22.27 -8.63 14.86
CA ILE A 761 -22.02 -8.35 13.44
C ILE A 761 -22.03 -9.66 12.67
N TYR A 762 -22.77 -9.71 11.55
CA TYR A 762 -22.71 -10.80 10.59
C TYR A 762 -22.01 -10.35 9.32
N LEU A 763 -21.02 -11.14 8.88
CA LEU A 763 -20.25 -10.91 7.69
C LEU A 763 -20.68 -11.85 6.57
N ALA A 764 -21.03 -11.32 5.42
CA ALA A 764 -21.39 -12.06 4.21
C ALA A 764 -20.70 -11.50 2.98
N SER A 765 -20.67 -12.26 1.88
CA SER A 765 -20.06 -11.89 0.60
C SER A 765 -21.12 -11.47 -0.42
N ASN A 766 -22.02 -10.56 -0.06
CA ASN A 766 -23.13 -10.07 -0.88
C ASN A 766 -22.96 -8.62 -1.35
N GLY A 767 -21.79 -8.04 -1.10
CA GLY A 767 -21.45 -6.69 -1.55
C GLY A 767 -21.10 -6.64 -3.04
N ASP A 768 -21.39 -5.52 -3.67
CA ASP A 768 -20.96 -5.21 -5.02
C ASP A 768 -20.42 -3.78 -5.17
N SER A 769 -19.63 -3.56 -6.19
CA SER A 769 -19.09 -2.25 -6.53
C SER A 769 -18.99 -2.07 -8.04
N SER A 770 -19.02 -0.82 -8.48
CA SER A 770 -18.74 -0.45 -9.86
C SER A 770 -17.97 0.86 -9.93
N ARG A 771 -16.98 0.92 -10.81
CA ARG A 771 -16.21 2.13 -11.11
C ARG A 771 -16.07 2.32 -12.60
N HIS A 772 -16.32 3.54 -13.08
CA HIS A 772 -16.10 3.97 -14.45
C HIS A 772 -15.21 5.21 -14.44
N ALA A 773 -14.17 5.25 -15.25
CA ALA A 773 -13.27 6.38 -15.35
C ALA A 773 -12.86 6.66 -16.78
N GLY A 774 -12.89 7.92 -17.18
CA GLY A 774 -12.27 8.44 -18.37
C GLY A 774 -10.98 9.18 -18.00
N GLN A 775 -9.88 8.90 -18.67
CA GLN A 775 -8.60 9.55 -18.46
C GLN A 775 -8.12 10.17 -19.79
N LEU A 776 -7.61 11.40 -19.70
CA LEU A 776 -6.91 12.06 -20.78
C LEU A 776 -5.51 12.41 -20.31
N GLN A 777 -4.50 11.88 -20.99
CA GLN A 777 -3.11 12.16 -20.72
C GLN A 777 -2.46 12.85 -21.91
N VAL A 778 -1.76 13.95 -21.65
CA VAL A 778 -0.88 14.61 -22.62
C VAL A 778 0.53 14.55 -22.05
N ARG A 779 1.43 13.89 -22.78
CA ARG A 779 2.84 13.76 -22.39
C ARG A 779 3.73 14.38 -23.44
N ARG A 780 4.67 15.20 -23.01
CA ARG A 780 5.80 15.68 -23.81
C ARG A 780 7.03 14.83 -23.51
N ARG A 781 7.55 14.15 -24.54
CA ARG A 781 8.84 13.43 -24.44
C ARG A 781 9.98 14.44 -24.29
N LEU A 782 11.08 13.99 -23.67
CA LEU A 782 12.23 14.85 -23.43
C LEU A 782 12.72 15.52 -24.73
N ARG A 783 12.60 16.82 -24.78
CA ARG A 783 13.08 17.66 -25.89
C ARG A 783 13.51 19.01 -25.35
N ASN A 784 14.73 19.42 -25.67
CA ASN A 784 15.33 20.68 -25.17
C ASN A 784 15.35 20.77 -23.64
N GLY A 785 15.64 19.64 -22.97
CA GLY A 785 15.68 19.56 -21.50
C GLY A 785 14.31 19.51 -20.82
N LEU A 786 13.18 19.67 -21.53
CA LEU A 786 11.85 19.65 -20.95
C LEU A 786 11.12 18.31 -21.23
N MET A 787 10.70 17.66 -20.16
CA MET A 787 9.73 16.57 -20.14
C MET A 787 8.53 17.01 -19.29
N ALA A 788 7.31 16.72 -19.72
CA ALA A 788 6.11 17.03 -18.96
C ALA A 788 5.00 16.00 -19.23
N SER A 789 4.19 15.74 -18.24
CA SER A 789 2.98 14.89 -18.36
C SER A 789 1.86 15.51 -17.54
N VAL A 790 0.69 15.62 -18.14
CA VAL A 790 -0.55 16.03 -17.46
C VAL A 790 -1.59 14.96 -17.72
N GLN A 791 -2.19 14.46 -16.66
CA GLN A 791 -3.28 13.49 -16.70
C GLN A 791 -4.47 14.05 -15.94
N TYR A 792 -5.62 14.07 -16.61
CA TYR A 792 -6.90 14.35 -16.00
C TYR A 792 -7.74 13.09 -15.98
N THR A 793 -8.35 12.80 -14.84
CA THR A 793 -9.26 11.65 -14.65
C THR A 793 -10.62 12.15 -14.18
N LEU A 794 -11.67 11.75 -14.88
CA LEU A 794 -13.06 11.87 -14.48
C LEU A 794 -13.55 10.47 -14.12
N ALA A 795 -13.93 10.25 -12.85
CA ALA A 795 -14.34 8.94 -12.37
C ALA A 795 -15.65 8.99 -11.59
N LYS A 796 -16.34 7.85 -11.52
CA LYS A 796 -17.43 7.59 -10.60
C LYS A 796 -17.31 6.17 -10.08
N ALA A 797 -17.27 6.03 -8.77
CA ALA A 797 -17.26 4.75 -8.07
C ALA A 797 -18.46 4.67 -7.13
N THR A 798 -19.17 3.54 -7.15
CA THR A 798 -20.29 3.27 -6.25
C THR A 798 -20.20 1.85 -5.72
N ASP A 799 -20.58 1.64 -4.47
CA ASP A 799 -20.67 0.34 -3.84
C ASP A 799 -21.83 0.30 -2.81
N ASN A 800 -22.16 -0.88 -2.34
CA ASN A 800 -23.09 -1.12 -1.23
C ASN A 800 -22.39 -1.72 0.00
N ALA A 801 -21.05 -1.82 -0.01
CA ALA A 801 -20.24 -2.38 1.04
C ALA A 801 -19.03 -1.49 1.31
N THR A 802 -18.62 -1.36 2.55
CA THR A 802 -17.50 -0.48 2.95
C THR A 802 -16.23 -1.23 3.31
N ALA A 803 -16.29 -2.55 3.46
CA ALA A 803 -15.13 -3.37 3.75
C ALA A 803 -14.28 -3.56 2.49
N PHE A 804 -13.26 -2.73 2.31
CA PHE A 804 -12.24 -2.91 1.30
C PHE A 804 -11.02 -3.59 1.95
N ALA A 805 -10.78 -4.85 1.63
CA ALA A 805 -9.62 -5.65 2.07
C ALA A 805 -9.44 -5.82 3.60
N GLY A 806 -10.46 -5.66 4.40
CA GLY A 806 -10.38 -5.86 5.85
C GLY A 806 -11.73 -5.74 6.53
N VAL A 807 -11.93 -6.50 7.60
CA VAL A 807 -13.09 -6.35 8.46
C VAL A 807 -13.00 -5.00 9.16
N SER A 808 -13.88 -4.07 8.82
CA SER A 808 -13.99 -2.80 9.54
C SER A 808 -14.99 -2.95 10.67
N LEU A 809 -14.53 -2.83 11.90
CA LEU A 809 -15.37 -2.84 13.10
C LEU A 809 -15.90 -1.45 13.49
N SER A 810 -15.69 -0.43 12.64
CA SER A 810 -16.28 0.89 12.88
C SER A 810 -17.73 0.91 12.46
N GLY A 811 -18.62 1.39 13.33
CA GLY A 811 -20.07 1.41 13.08
C GLY A 811 -20.53 2.14 11.81
N ALA A 812 -19.68 2.99 11.21
CA ALA A 812 -19.95 3.65 9.93
C ALA A 812 -19.92 2.71 8.71
N SER A 813 -19.35 1.51 8.84
CA SER A 813 -19.21 0.51 7.77
C SER A 813 -20.29 -0.56 7.78
N VAL A 814 -21.03 -0.70 8.87
CA VAL A 814 -22.09 -1.69 9.02
C VAL A 814 -23.35 -1.21 8.28
N ALA A 815 -23.96 -2.09 7.50
CA ALA A 815 -25.24 -1.80 6.86
C ALA A 815 -26.33 -1.55 7.92
N GLN A 816 -27.07 -0.45 7.77
CA GLN A 816 -27.99 0.00 8.79
C GLN A 816 -29.26 -0.86 8.87
N ASP A 817 -29.80 -1.27 7.73
CA ASP A 817 -30.94 -2.21 7.65
C ASP A 817 -30.56 -3.46 6.87
N TRP A 818 -30.34 -4.55 7.59
CA TRP A 818 -29.98 -5.85 7.01
C TRP A 818 -31.05 -6.45 6.07
N ARG A 819 -32.32 -5.98 6.14
CA ARG A 819 -33.41 -6.41 5.25
C ARG A 819 -33.45 -5.65 3.94
N ASN A 820 -32.71 -4.53 3.83
CA ASN A 820 -32.62 -3.70 2.64
C ASN A 820 -31.19 -3.24 2.40
N LEU A 821 -30.31 -4.19 2.07
CA LEU A 821 -28.89 -3.94 1.83
C LEU A 821 -28.64 -3.09 0.57
N ASP A 822 -29.61 -3.03 -0.35
CA ASP A 822 -29.53 -2.17 -1.54
C ASP A 822 -29.64 -0.67 -1.17
N ALA A 823 -30.23 -0.32 -0.05
CA ALA A 823 -30.26 1.05 0.48
C ALA A 823 -28.85 1.57 0.86
N GLU A 824 -27.88 0.67 1.01
CA GLU A 824 -26.48 1.05 1.26
C GLU A 824 -25.73 1.48 -0.01
N ARG A 825 -26.34 1.38 -1.21
CA ARG A 825 -25.70 1.79 -2.46
C ARG A 825 -25.47 3.30 -2.49
N ALA A 826 -24.21 3.69 -2.54
CA ALA A 826 -23.77 5.07 -2.45
C ALA A 826 -22.42 5.27 -3.19
N PRO A 827 -21.94 6.50 -3.37
CA PRO A 827 -20.54 6.71 -3.75
C PRO A 827 -19.60 5.96 -2.82
N SER A 828 -18.58 5.31 -3.39
CA SER A 828 -17.53 4.64 -2.60
C SER A 828 -16.78 5.68 -1.77
N ASN A 829 -16.29 5.31 -0.59
CA ASN A 829 -15.48 6.20 0.27
C ASN A 829 -14.20 6.72 -0.40
N PHE A 830 -13.76 6.09 -1.49
CA PHE A 830 -12.64 6.48 -2.35
C PHE A 830 -13.09 7.11 -3.69
N ASP A 831 -14.37 7.43 -3.88
CA ASP A 831 -14.86 8.10 -5.10
C ASP A 831 -14.30 9.51 -5.18
N GLN A 832 -13.35 9.72 -6.08
CA GLN A 832 -12.79 11.03 -6.40
C GLN A 832 -13.21 11.42 -7.81
N ARG A 833 -14.20 12.31 -7.90
CA ARG A 833 -14.87 12.66 -9.17
C ARG A 833 -13.91 13.25 -10.20
N HIS A 834 -13.05 14.16 -9.76
CA HIS A 834 -12.08 14.85 -10.59
C HIS A 834 -10.69 14.69 -9.99
N GLN A 835 -9.72 14.29 -10.79
CA GLN A 835 -8.33 14.20 -10.39
C GLN A 835 -7.41 14.72 -11.48
N ILE A 836 -6.44 15.56 -11.12
CA ILE A 836 -5.38 16.06 -11.99
C ILE A 836 -4.04 15.63 -11.40
N ASN A 837 -3.23 14.97 -12.20
CA ASN A 837 -1.83 14.69 -11.92
C ASN A 837 -0.98 15.36 -12.99
N ALA A 838 -0.06 16.24 -12.58
CA ALA A 838 0.87 16.89 -13.50
C ALA A 838 2.29 16.74 -12.99
N THR A 839 3.18 16.29 -13.85
CA THR A 839 4.60 16.17 -13.57
C THR A 839 5.39 16.92 -14.63
N PHE A 840 6.45 17.59 -14.23
CA PHE A 840 7.40 18.17 -15.17
C PHE A 840 8.83 18.05 -14.66
N GLN A 841 9.74 18.00 -15.60
CA GLN A 841 11.18 18.06 -15.38
C GLN A 841 11.78 18.98 -16.43
N TYR A 842 12.59 19.94 -16.01
CA TYR A 842 13.33 20.82 -16.90
C TYR A 842 14.79 20.88 -16.50
N THR A 843 15.67 20.56 -17.46
CA THR A 843 17.12 20.63 -17.27
C THR A 843 17.66 21.82 -18.07
N THR A 844 18.31 22.74 -17.39
CA THR A 844 18.85 23.97 -17.99
C THR A 844 20.03 23.69 -18.91
N GLY A 845 20.17 24.49 -19.98
CA GLY A 845 21.30 24.46 -20.90
C GLY A 845 21.32 23.27 -21.87
N MET A 846 20.21 22.52 -21.99
CA MET A 846 20.09 21.41 -22.92
C MET A 846 19.47 21.87 -24.26
N GLY A 847 20.17 21.64 -25.37
CA GLY A 847 19.72 21.88 -26.73
C GLY A 847 18.96 20.73 -27.35
N VAL A 848 18.64 20.83 -28.63
CA VAL A 848 18.05 19.78 -29.44
C VAL A 848 19.04 18.60 -29.50
N GLY A 849 18.57 17.38 -29.21
CA GLY A 849 19.43 16.20 -29.18
C GLY A 849 20.36 16.08 -27.96
N GLY A 850 20.12 16.90 -26.88
CA GLY A 850 20.90 16.84 -25.66
C GLY A 850 22.23 17.59 -25.70
N GLY A 851 22.51 18.34 -26.78
CA GLY A 851 23.69 19.19 -26.90
C GLY A 851 23.66 20.38 -25.93
N ALA A 852 24.83 20.94 -25.62
CA ALA A 852 24.94 22.13 -24.77
C ALA A 852 24.60 23.38 -25.56
N LEU A 853 23.70 24.24 -25.01
CA LEU A 853 23.36 25.57 -25.57
C LEU A 853 24.28 26.68 -25.06
N ILE A 854 24.94 26.48 -23.91
CA ILE A 854 25.71 27.50 -23.20
C ILE A 854 27.03 26.88 -22.76
N ASP A 855 28.15 27.46 -23.17
CA ASP A 855 29.52 27.03 -22.84
C ASP A 855 30.25 28.07 -21.98
N GLY A 856 31.51 27.76 -21.56
CA GLY A 856 32.33 28.64 -20.73
C GLY A 856 31.91 28.71 -19.26
N LEU A 857 32.36 29.76 -18.56
CA LEU A 857 32.06 29.96 -17.12
C LEU A 857 30.56 30.07 -16.82
N LYS A 858 29.80 30.79 -17.68
CA LYS A 858 28.33 30.89 -17.58
C LYS A 858 27.67 29.50 -17.75
N GLY A 859 28.16 28.70 -18.68
CA GLY A 859 27.69 27.34 -18.86
C GLY A 859 27.97 26.47 -17.64
N LYS A 860 29.14 26.61 -17.00
CA LYS A 860 29.47 25.87 -15.79
C LYS A 860 28.53 26.19 -14.60
N LEU A 861 28.02 27.44 -14.51
CA LEU A 861 27.13 27.85 -13.42
C LEU A 861 25.65 27.51 -13.69
N ILE A 862 25.16 27.74 -14.91
CA ILE A 862 23.73 27.68 -15.23
C ILE A 862 23.29 26.34 -15.84
N LYS A 863 24.20 25.61 -16.50
CA LYS A 863 23.91 24.34 -17.17
C LYS A 863 23.76 23.18 -16.18
N GLY A 864 22.84 22.27 -16.50
CA GLY A 864 22.69 21.00 -15.79
C GLY A 864 21.92 21.08 -14.48
N TRP A 865 21.28 22.23 -14.19
CA TRP A 865 20.29 22.29 -13.13
C TRP A 865 18.99 21.66 -13.61
N THR A 866 18.47 20.74 -12.83
CA THR A 866 17.20 20.06 -13.11
C THR A 866 16.16 20.50 -12.09
N VAL A 867 15.10 21.14 -12.57
CA VAL A 867 13.90 21.47 -11.78
C VAL A 867 12.86 20.41 -12.05
N THR A 868 12.30 19.85 -10.99
CA THR A 868 11.19 18.88 -11.05
C THR A 868 9.98 19.43 -10.32
N GLY A 869 8.79 19.09 -10.79
CA GLY A 869 7.54 19.41 -10.10
C GLY A 869 6.53 18.31 -10.25
N ASN A 870 5.74 18.10 -9.19
CA ASN A 870 4.63 17.18 -9.15
C ASN A 870 3.43 17.84 -8.48
N LEU A 871 2.35 18.00 -9.25
CA LEU A 871 1.06 18.50 -8.82
C LEU A 871 0.06 17.37 -8.77
N VAL A 872 -0.59 17.20 -7.63
CA VAL A 872 -1.77 16.34 -7.46
C VAL A 872 -2.90 17.20 -6.94
N ALA A 873 -4.02 17.19 -7.65
CA ALA A 873 -5.23 17.90 -7.23
C ALA A 873 -6.47 17.05 -7.53
N GLY A 874 -7.47 17.14 -6.68
CA GLY A 874 -8.70 16.37 -6.86
C GLY A 874 -9.88 16.89 -6.05
N SER A 875 -11.08 16.45 -6.42
CA SER A 875 -12.27 16.68 -5.61
C SER A 875 -12.15 15.97 -4.25
N GLY A 876 -12.95 16.41 -3.28
CA GLY A 876 -13.03 15.76 -1.98
C GLY A 876 -13.55 14.34 -2.07
N LEU A 877 -13.17 13.52 -1.08
CA LEU A 877 -13.68 12.17 -0.91
C LEU A 877 -15.01 12.19 -0.15
N PRO A 878 -15.95 11.28 -0.45
CA PRO A 878 -17.21 11.20 0.28
C PRO A 878 -17.02 10.68 1.71
N PHE A 879 -17.85 11.13 2.62
CA PHE A 879 -17.94 10.60 3.99
C PHE A 879 -19.37 10.54 4.50
N THR A 880 -19.56 9.73 5.55
CA THR A 880 -20.86 9.46 6.16
C THR A 880 -21.00 10.21 7.48
N PRO A 881 -22.06 11.01 7.71
CA PRO A 881 -22.40 11.48 9.03
C PRO A 881 -22.78 10.32 9.95
N VAL A 882 -22.30 10.36 11.21
CA VAL A 882 -22.44 9.26 12.18
C VAL A 882 -23.15 9.75 13.44
N TYR A 883 -24.04 8.91 13.97
CA TYR A 883 -24.65 9.05 15.27
C TYR A 883 -24.24 7.86 16.15
N LEU A 884 -23.55 8.12 17.27
CA LEU A 884 -22.92 7.06 18.09
C LEU A 884 -23.87 6.34 19.03
N SER A 885 -25.05 6.92 19.34
CA SER A 885 -25.99 6.31 20.28
C SER A 885 -26.77 5.15 19.66
N ALA A 886 -27.07 4.16 20.49
CA ALA A 886 -28.06 3.15 20.17
C ALA A 886 -29.46 3.82 20.01
N VAL A 887 -30.30 3.24 19.15
CA VAL A 887 -31.68 3.69 18.99
C VAL A 887 -32.58 2.74 19.78
N PRO A 888 -33.21 3.21 20.87
CA PRO A 888 -34.05 2.37 21.71
C PRO A 888 -35.16 1.67 20.94
N GLY A 889 -35.41 0.39 21.24
CA GLY A 889 -36.46 -0.41 20.63
C GLY A 889 -36.15 -0.93 19.23
N THR A 890 -34.91 -0.81 18.73
CA THR A 890 -34.49 -1.33 17.43
C THR A 890 -33.49 -2.49 17.49
N GLY A 891 -32.99 -2.83 18.68
CA GLY A 891 -31.92 -3.82 18.86
C GLY A 891 -30.53 -3.35 18.46
N VAL A 892 -30.39 -2.12 17.98
CA VAL A 892 -29.07 -1.56 17.60
C VAL A 892 -28.32 -1.16 18.86
N THR A 893 -27.08 -1.65 18.98
CA THR A 893 -26.18 -1.36 20.11
C THR A 893 -24.97 -0.48 19.73
N GLY A 894 -24.81 -0.15 18.46
CA GLY A 894 -23.69 0.62 17.92
C GLY A 894 -24.13 1.93 17.27
N SER A 895 -23.24 2.47 16.47
CA SER A 895 -23.48 3.72 15.73
C SER A 895 -24.38 3.51 14.52
N LEU A 896 -25.18 4.54 14.24
CA LEU A 896 -26.07 4.67 13.09
C LEU A 896 -25.80 5.96 12.33
N ARG A 897 -26.52 6.16 11.24
CA ARG A 897 -26.58 7.46 10.58
C ARG A 897 -27.62 8.34 11.27
N PRO A 898 -27.43 9.68 11.32
CA PRO A 898 -28.44 10.60 11.87
C PRO A 898 -29.65 10.71 10.94
N SER A 899 -30.72 11.31 11.45
CA SER A 899 -31.87 11.72 10.63
C SER A 899 -31.70 13.12 10.06
N LEU A 900 -32.29 13.37 8.88
CA LEU A 900 -32.36 14.68 8.24
C LEU A 900 -33.49 15.52 8.81
N THR A 901 -33.27 16.82 9.06
CA THR A 901 -34.26 17.76 9.57
C THR A 901 -35.11 18.42 8.48
N GLY A 902 -34.74 18.24 7.21
CA GLY A 902 -35.27 18.98 6.07
C GLY A 902 -34.58 20.34 5.82
N ALA A 903 -33.67 20.79 6.69
CA ALA A 903 -32.80 21.92 6.40
C ALA A 903 -31.82 21.59 5.28
N THR A 904 -31.30 22.62 4.59
CA THR A 904 -30.29 22.41 3.55
C THR A 904 -29.04 21.70 4.08
N VAL A 905 -28.59 20.67 3.38
CA VAL A 905 -27.32 19.96 3.71
C VAL A 905 -26.08 20.75 3.29
N ALA A 906 -26.25 21.80 2.46
CA ALA A 906 -25.15 22.65 2.03
C ALA A 906 -24.49 23.32 3.24
N ALA A 907 -23.18 23.14 3.34
CA ALA A 907 -22.39 23.64 4.46
C ALA A 907 -22.23 25.17 4.41
N SER A 908 -22.23 25.81 5.59
CA SER A 908 -21.80 27.18 5.75
C SER A 908 -20.28 27.32 5.68
N SER A 909 -19.79 28.56 5.55
CA SER A 909 -18.33 28.81 5.51
C SER A 909 -17.62 28.25 6.73
N GLY A 910 -16.54 27.51 6.52
CA GLY A 910 -15.74 26.85 7.56
C GLY A 910 -16.23 25.43 7.96
N TYR A 911 -17.41 25.02 7.49
CA TYR A 911 -17.97 23.69 7.71
C TYR A 911 -17.99 22.87 6.42
N TYR A 912 -18.01 21.55 6.53
CA TYR A 912 -18.17 20.60 5.42
C TYR A 912 -19.54 19.92 5.39
N LEU A 913 -20.33 20.14 6.43
CA LEU A 913 -21.76 19.81 6.48
C LEU A 913 -22.48 20.89 7.29
N ASN A 914 -23.79 21.00 7.12
CA ASN A 914 -24.60 21.91 7.91
C ASN A 914 -25.10 21.18 9.17
N PRO A 915 -24.64 21.53 10.39
CA PRO A 915 -25.09 20.87 11.61
C PRO A 915 -26.63 20.89 11.81
N ALA A 916 -27.32 21.95 11.36
CA ALA A 916 -28.76 22.06 11.47
C ALA A 916 -29.55 21.09 10.58
N ALA A 917 -28.90 20.48 9.59
CA ALA A 917 -29.52 19.51 8.70
C ALA A 917 -29.64 18.10 9.30
N TYR A 918 -29.03 17.86 10.47
CA TYR A 918 -28.91 16.52 11.06
C TYR A 918 -29.44 16.53 12.50
N THR A 919 -30.15 15.48 12.87
CA THR A 919 -30.64 15.25 14.24
C THR A 919 -30.52 13.77 14.61
N ALA A 920 -30.57 13.48 15.90
CA ALA A 920 -30.70 12.12 16.38
C ALA A 920 -31.96 11.45 15.79
N PRO A 921 -31.91 10.17 15.40
CA PRO A 921 -33.08 9.43 14.98
C PRO A 921 -34.13 9.40 16.08
N ALA A 922 -35.39 9.43 15.70
CA ALA A 922 -36.51 9.27 16.65
C ALA A 922 -36.43 7.88 17.30
N SER A 923 -37.00 7.77 18.53
CA SER A 923 -37.03 6.49 19.24
C SER A 923 -37.66 5.39 18.36
N GLY A 924 -36.93 4.29 18.20
CA GLY A 924 -37.36 3.16 17.40
C GLY A 924 -37.22 3.32 15.89
N GLN A 925 -36.59 4.38 15.39
CA GLN A 925 -36.34 4.58 13.96
C GLN A 925 -34.85 4.62 13.66
N TRP A 926 -34.47 4.22 12.43
CA TRP A 926 -33.16 4.46 11.90
C TRP A 926 -33.07 5.84 11.24
N GLY A 927 -31.89 6.44 11.27
CA GLY A 927 -31.69 7.70 10.56
C GLY A 927 -31.69 7.50 9.04
N ASP A 928 -32.09 8.53 8.32
CA ASP A 928 -32.27 8.55 6.86
C ASP A 928 -31.18 9.30 6.12
N ALA A 929 -30.14 9.80 6.82
CA ALA A 929 -28.94 10.34 6.17
C ALA A 929 -28.26 9.25 5.34
N GLY A 930 -27.91 9.58 4.09
CA GLY A 930 -27.30 8.64 3.16
C GLY A 930 -25.86 8.27 3.55
N ARG A 931 -25.45 7.04 3.26
CA ARG A 931 -24.04 6.63 3.34
C ARG A 931 -23.22 7.44 2.33
N ASN A 932 -22.04 7.93 2.74
CA ASN A 932 -21.13 8.73 1.91
C ASN A 932 -21.83 9.91 1.18
N SER A 933 -22.81 10.52 1.83
CA SER A 933 -23.66 11.57 1.27
C SER A 933 -23.00 12.95 1.27
N VAL A 934 -21.91 13.14 1.99
CA VAL A 934 -21.22 14.43 2.13
C VAL A 934 -19.89 14.37 1.40
N THR A 935 -19.58 15.41 0.61
CA THR A 935 -18.29 15.55 -0.06
C THR A 935 -17.31 16.29 0.85
N GLY A 936 -16.19 15.67 1.11
CA GLY A 936 -15.11 16.22 1.95
C GLY A 936 -14.28 17.31 1.26
N PRO A 937 -13.18 17.72 1.91
CA PRO A 937 -12.28 18.75 1.41
C PRO A 937 -11.62 18.39 0.08
N THR A 938 -11.43 19.38 -0.80
CA THR A 938 -10.66 19.22 -2.03
C THR A 938 -9.19 18.92 -1.71
N GLN A 939 -8.60 18.00 -2.46
CA GLN A 939 -7.21 17.61 -2.31
C GLN A 939 -6.30 18.45 -3.20
N PHE A 940 -5.16 18.92 -2.67
CA PHE A 940 -4.15 19.63 -3.43
C PHE A 940 -2.77 19.44 -2.82
N THR A 941 -1.80 19.06 -3.63
CA THR A 941 -0.39 18.96 -3.23
C THR A 941 0.51 19.35 -4.39
N LEU A 942 1.45 20.25 -4.15
CA LEU A 942 2.50 20.63 -5.10
C LEU A 942 3.87 20.37 -4.45
N ASN A 943 4.62 19.43 -5.03
CA ASN A 943 5.99 19.12 -4.63
C ASN A 943 6.95 19.65 -5.70
N ALA A 944 8.13 20.09 -5.31
CA ALA A 944 9.15 20.57 -6.22
C ALA A 944 10.55 20.11 -5.77
N GLY A 945 11.45 19.95 -6.74
CA GLY A 945 12.84 19.61 -6.48
C GLY A 945 13.79 20.37 -7.40
N LEU A 946 14.97 20.65 -6.90
CA LEU A 946 16.07 21.23 -7.62
C LEU A 946 17.28 20.33 -7.48
N ALA A 947 17.86 19.89 -8.60
CA ALA A 947 18.97 18.94 -8.59
C ALA A 947 20.09 19.36 -9.54
N ARG A 948 21.32 18.95 -9.22
CA ARG A 948 22.48 19.08 -10.10
C ARG A 948 23.46 17.96 -9.89
N THR A 949 24.06 17.48 -10.99
CA THR A 949 25.16 16.51 -10.96
C THR A 949 26.49 17.25 -11.16
N PHE A 950 27.42 17.04 -10.23
CA PHE A 950 28.81 17.52 -10.30
C PHE A 950 29.69 16.35 -10.69
N GLN A 951 30.28 16.40 -11.85
CA GLN A 951 31.24 15.39 -12.32
C GLN A 951 32.64 15.78 -11.87
N PHE A 952 33.28 15.02 -10.98
CA PHE A 952 34.65 15.28 -10.52
C PHE A 952 35.69 14.61 -11.41
N THR A 953 35.41 13.35 -11.79
CA THR A 953 36.22 12.57 -12.72
C THR A 953 35.30 11.79 -13.65
N GLU A 954 35.84 11.07 -14.62
CA GLU A 954 35.04 10.19 -15.47
C GLU A 954 34.26 9.13 -14.69
N ARG A 955 34.72 8.77 -13.48
CA ARG A 955 34.14 7.72 -12.63
C ARG A 955 33.41 8.24 -11.41
N VAL A 956 33.78 9.43 -10.92
CA VAL A 956 33.23 9.98 -9.67
C VAL A 956 32.32 11.14 -9.95
N SER A 957 31.08 11.03 -9.48
CA SER A 957 30.07 12.11 -9.57
C SER A 957 29.31 12.27 -8.26
N LEU A 958 28.95 13.51 -7.96
CA LEU A 958 28.07 13.89 -6.86
C LEU A 958 26.76 14.44 -7.43
N ASP A 959 25.65 13.76 -7.17
CA ASP A 959 24.32 14.31 -7.39
C ASP A 959 23.86 15.02 -6.10
N TRP A 960 23.59 16.30 -6.19
CA TRP A 960 23.00 17.08 -5.12
C TRP A 960 21.59 17.50 -5.50
N ARG A 961 20.65 17.34 -4.57
CA ARG A 961 19.24 17.63 -4.77
C ARG A 961 18.61 18.23 -3.52
N ILE A 962 17.76 19.19 -3.70
CA ILE A 962 16.88 19.74 -2.67
C ILE A 962 15.45 19.44 -3.10
N ASP A 963 14.66 18.84 -2.22
CA ASP A 963 13.26 18.52 -2.42
C ASP A 963 12.39 19.23 -1.39
N ALA A 964 11.28 19.78 -1.84
CA ALA A 964 10.26 20.37 -0.99
C ALA A 964 8.91 19.71 -1.26
N THR A 965 8.33 19.08 -0.25
CA THR A 965 6.93 18.66 -0.28
C THR A 965 6.05 19.83 0.11
N ASN A 966 4.85 19.94 -0.50
CA ASN A 966 3.93 21.07 -0.30
C ASN A 966 4.67 22.42 -0.38
N VAL A 967 5.41 22.62 -1.47
CA VAL A 967 6.38 23.72 -1.63
C VAL A 967 5.78 25.11 -1.41
N ILE A 968 4.50 25.30 -1.71
CA ILE A 968 3.77 26.56 -1.49
C ILE A 968 3.15 26.65 -0.09
N ASN A 969 3.36 25.66 0.75
CA ASN A 969 2.80 25.52 2.11
C ASN A 969 1.26 25.73 2.14
N ARG A 970 0.56 25.11 1.18
CA ARG A 970 -0.91 25.21 1.13
C ARG A 970 -1.53 24.29 2.16
N GLU A 971 -2.39 24.87 2.99
CA GLU A 971 -3.25 24.11 3.88
C GLU A 971 -4.36 23.41 3.08
N THR A 972 -4.52 22.12 3.31
CA THR A 972 -5.55 21.29 2.71
C THR A 972 -6.05 20.34 3.76
N TYR A 973 -7.34 20.41 4.10
CA TYR A 973 -7.92 19.50 5.09
C TYR A 973 -8.07 18.10 4.49
N THR A 974 -7.77 17.09 5.31
CA THR A 974 -7.80 15.67 4.94
C THR A 974 -8.84 14.88 5.71
N GLY A 975 -9.39 15.44 6.79
CA GLY A 975 -10.44 14.84 7.60
C GLY A 975 -11.47 15.88 8.06
N VAL A 976 -12.68 15.42 8.33
CA VAL A 976 -13.80 16.19 8.87
C VAL A 976 -14.37 15.43 10.04
N ASN A 977 -14.78 16.14 11.10
CA ASN A 977 -15.52 15.52 12.19
C ASN A 977 -16.95 15.22 11.74
N ALA A 978 -17.28 13.95 11.61
CA ALA A 978 -18.57 13.48 11.10
C ALA A 978 -19.51 12.99 12.22
N ILE A 979 -19.12 13.09 13.51
CA ILE A 979 -19.90 12.58 14.64
C ILE A 979 -20.88 13.66 15.11
N LEU A 980 -22.17 13.36 15.02
CA LEU A 980 -23.23 14.24 15.51
C LEU A 980 -23.15 14.35 17.03
N GLY A 981 -23.20 15.57 17.57
CA GLY A 981 -23.28 15.83 19.01
C GLY A 981 -22.61 17.12 19.45
N GLY A 982 -21.34 17.31 19.09
CA GLY A 982 -20.53 18.43 19.60
C GLY A 982 -20.43 19.62 18.64
N PRO A 983 -19.89 20.75 19.13
CA PRO A 983 -19.70 21.96 18.33
C PRO A 983 -18.69 21.77 17.18
N GLN A 984 -17.88 20.72 17.21
CA GLN A 984 -16.93 20.36 16.15
C GLN A 984 -17.58 19.59 14.97
N PHE A 985 -18.85 19.22 15.04
CA PHE A 985 -19.54 18.50 13.98
C PHE A 985 -19.53 19.29 12.66
N GLY A 986 -18.91 18.70 11.63
CA GLY A 986 -18.72 19.33 10.32
C GLY A 986 -17.45 20.19 10.18
N LEU A 987 -16.68 20.40 11.25
CA LEU A 987 -15.41 21.12 11.20
C LEU A 987 -14.26 20.21 10.66
N PRO A 988 -13.22 20.79 10.05
CA PRO A 988 -11.99 20.05 9.72
C PRO A 988 -11.37 19.44 10.98
N SER A 989 -10.92 18.20 10.90
CA SER A 989 -10.26 17.48 12.01
C SER A 989 -8.80 17.12 11.73
N GLN A 990 -8.41 17.18 10.48
CA GLN A 990 -7.04 16.88 10.03
C GLN A 990 -6.65 17.76 8.86
N ALA A 991 -5.36 18.09 8.78
CA ALA A 991 -4.77 18.82 7.67
C ALA A 991 -3.59 18.02 7.07
N ASN A 992 -3.22 18.36 5.84
CA ASN A 992 -2.05 17.80 5.17
C ASN A 992 -0.76 18.20 5.89
N THR A 993 0.33 17.51 5.58
CA THR A 993 1.66 17.88 6.09
C THR A 993 2.05 19.28 5.60
N PRO A 994 2.57 20.16 6.46
CA PRO A 994 3.11 21.44 6.06
C PRO A 994 4.32 21.27 5.14
N ARG A 995 4.84 22.36 4.56
CA ARG A 995 6.04 22.28 3.73
C ARG A 995 7.19 21.66 4.50
N LYS A 996 7.79 20.59 3.95
CA LYS A 996 8.98 19.91 4.46
C LYS A 996 10.08 19.98 3.39
N VAL A 997 11.31 20.30 3.80
CA VAL A 997 12.46 20.46 2.90
C VAL A 997 13.56 19.48 3.30
N GLN A 998 14.09 18.77 2.31
CA GLN A 998 15.20 17.83 2.50
C GLN A 998 16.30 18.03 1.45
N SER A 999 17.54 17.76 1.82
CA SER A 999 18.71 17.75 0.96
C SER A 999 19.22 16.34 0.76
N THR A 1000 19.45 15.95 -0.47
CA THR A 1000 19.99 14.64 -0.84
C THR A 1000 21.34 14.79 -1.50
N MET A 1001 22.35 14.10 -1.01
CA MET A 1001 23.66 13.98 -1.60
C MET A 1001 23.91 12.52 -2.00
N ARG A 1002 24.24 12.28 -3.26
CA ARG A 1002 24.52 10.95 -3.78
C ARG A 1002 25.87 10.93 -4.45
N LEU A 1003 26.79 10.20 -3.88
CA LEU A 1003 28.13 9.97 -4.43
C LEU A 1003 28.18 8.63 -5.16
N ARG A 1004 28.64 8.67 -6.42
CA ARG A 1004 28.80 7.47 -7.26
C ARG A 1004 30.25 7.34 -7.68
N PHE A 1005 30.75 6.08 -7.73
CA PHE A 1005 32.13 5.75 -8.12
C PHE A 1005 32.15 4.69 -9.24
#